data_ec95801d9496bb884936905548a28596
#
_entry.id   ec95801d9496bb884936905548a28596
#
_cell.length_a   1.000
_cell.length_b   1.000
_cell.length_c   1.000
_cell.angle_alpha   90.00
_cell.angle_beta   90.00
_cell.angle_gamma   90.00
#
_symmetry.space_group_name_H-M   'P 1'
#
loop_
_entity.id
_entity.type
_entity.pdbx_description
1 polymer ?
#
loop_
_entity_poly.entity_id
_entity_poly.type
_entity_poly.pdbx_seq_one_letter_code
_entity_poly.pdbx_strand_id
1 'polypeptide(L)'
;MTAPEKSPPSATGDLLPQAIGDWFTQRGWTPRPHQLDLLEKARAGRSTLLIAPTGAGKTLAGFLPSLVEISGLAEISGRQSGKLRKSPNGPHTLYVSPLKALAVDIARNLEQPVAEIGLKVRLETRTGDTPAHKRRRQTLDPPDILLTTPEQVALLIASKTAGRFFSELKTVIFDELHSLIVSKRGDLLSLGLARLRQLAPNLQTIGLSATVAAPDDLRAWLVAQNDVDKGRRLADLITVEGGAKPDLTILDSRQTVPWQGHTARYALAEVMEEIGAHGTTLIFVNTRWQAELIFSELWRINENNLPIALHHGSLDRSQRRRVEAAMAQGNLKAVVATSTLDLGIDWGDIDLVIHIGAPKGASRLAQRIGRANHRMDEPSKGLLVPANRFEVLECRAALDANYLGAQDTPALKPGGLDVLAQHILGMAVAAPFDGPELHGEIITAEPYRDLDWQTFERVVDFVATGGYALKTYERYARIGKRKDGLWAIAHRHVAQQYRLNIGTIVEAPMLTVRLVKRRNSIGRGGQVLGKVEEAFLEQLVQGDTFQFAGTVLTFEGIRENEAFVTRSEKRDASVPSYAGGKFALTTYLAEVVRGILADPQSWSKLPAQVRDWLDLQRQNSRLPMKDELLVETFPRNDRFYLVAFPFEGRLAHQTLGMLLTRRLERARARPLGFMASDYALAVWGLRDMGALFEAGQPSLAALFDEDMLGDDLEAWLADSYLLKRTFRNCAIISGLIERRHPGQEKTGRQVTVSSDLIYDVLRAHEPDHILLQATRADAATGLLDIRRLGEMLFRIKGRIVHQRLTRISPLSVPIMASIGKEPVFGEAQEDILADASADLVAEAMGETEDDAAGLFTEPGKRRAGKQRTSHG
;
A
#
# COMPACT_ATOMS: atom_id res chain seq x y z
N MET A 1 -59.33 -5.40 0.59
CA MET A 1 -58.90 -4.17 -0.13
C MET A 1 -58.77 -3.08 0.94
N THR A 2 -57.65 -2.96 1.53
CA THR A 2 -57.27 -1.89 2.47
C THR A 2 -56.35 -0.96 1.71
N ALA A 3 -56.67 0.34 1.67
CA ALA A 3 -55.94 1.37 0.97
C ALA A 3 -54.49 1.49 1.56
N PRO A 4 -53.47 1.84 0.76
CA PRO A 4 -52.12 2.04 1.27
C PRO A 4 -52.11 3.31 2.12
N GLU A 5 -51.56 3.19 3.34
CA GLU A 5 -51.26 4.30 4.22
C GLU A 5 -50.32 5.26 3.50
N LYS A 6 -50.75 6.52 3.44
CA LYS A 6 -49.89 7.63 2.99
C LYS A 6 -48.78 7.81 4.01
N SER A 7 -47.55 7.59 3.59
CA SER A 7 -46.35 8.00 4.32
C SER A 7 -46.43 9.48 4.67
N PRO A 8 -45.96 9.90 5.86
CA PRO A 8 -46.00 11.32 6.25
C PRO A 8 -45.11 12.15 5.30
N PRO A 9 -45.46 13.44 5.06
CA PRO A 9 -44.69 14.32 4.19
C PRO A 9 -43.28 14.47 4.75
N SER A 10 -42.29 14.17 3.90
CA SER A 10 -40.86 14.19 4.24
C SER A 10 -40.41 15.60 4.64
N ALA A 11 -39.74 15.72 5.78
CA ALA A 11 -39.03 16.91 6.26
C ALA A 11 -37.87 17.35 5.34
N THR A 12 -37.84 16.91 4.09
CA THR A 12 -36.78 17.17 3.10
C THR A 12 -36.82 18.61 2.56
N GLY A 13 -37.96 19.32 2.64
CA GLY A 13 -38.11 20.67 2.07
C GLY A 13 -37.33 21.75 2.80
N ASP A 14 -37.04 21.60 4.10
CA ASP A 14 -36.38 22.61 4.91
C ASP A 14 -34.84 22.50 4.96
N LEU A 15 -34.28 21.35 4.57
CA LEU A 15 -32.82 21.09 4.69
C LEU A 15 -32.04 21.53 3.45
N LEU A 16 -32.63 21.50 2.25
CA LEU A 16 -31.93 21.83 1.01
C LEU A 16 -32.43 23.16 0.44
N PRO A 17 -31.53 24.04 -0.03
CA PRO A 17 -31.90 25.18 -0.85
C PRO A 17 -32.68 24.72 -2.07
N GLN A 18 -33.68 25.51 -2.50
CA GLN A 18 -34.56 25.15 -3.61
C GLN A 18 -33.79 24.75 -4.89
N ALA A 19 -32.75 25.51 -5.25
CA ALA A 19 -31.94 25.24 -6.43
C ALA A 19 -31.27 23.84 -6.41
N ILE A 20 -30.84 23.37 -5.23
CA ILE A 20 -30.25 22.05 -5.06
C ILE A 20 -31.33 20.97 -5.08
N GLY A 21 -32.47 21.21 -4.45
CA GLY A 21 -33.64 20.31 -4.50
C GLY A 21 -34.15 20.10 -5.93
N ASP A 22 -34.31 21.19 -6.69
CA ASP A 22 -34.72 21.17 -8.10
C ASP A 22 -33.73 20.39 -8.98
N TRP A 23 -32.43 20.54 -8.73
CA TRP A 23 -31.39 19.78 -9.44
C TRP A 23 -31.50 18.26 -9.21
N PHE A 24 -31.71 17.81 -7.97
CA PHE A 24 -31.97 16.42 -7.68
C PHE A 24 -33.19 15.91 -8.45
N THR A 25 -34.27 16.68 -8.45
CA THR A 25 -35.53 16.34 -9.15
C THR A 25 -35.31 16.27 -10.68
N GLN A 26 -34.59 17.22 -11.26
CA GLN A 26 -34.30 17.23 -12.71
C GLN A 26 -33.47 16.03 -13.16
N ARG A 27 -32.58 15.55 -12.28
CA ARG A 27 -31.80 14.35 -12.52
C ARG A 27 -32.58 13.03 -12.28
N GLY A 28 -33.79 13.10 -11.78
CA GLY A 28 -34.55 11.93 -11.36
C GLY A 28 -33.96 11.27 -10.11
N TRP A 29 -33.18 12.01 -9.32
CA TRP A 29 -32.51 11.50 -8.12
C TRP A 29 -33.27 11.96 -6.86
N THR A 30 -33.17 11.14 -5.81
CA THR A 30 -33.63 11.50 -4.47
C THR A 30 -32.40 11.61 -3.57
N PRO A 31 -32.27 12.69 -2.77
CA PRO A 31 -31.20 12.77 -1.78
C PRO A 31 -31.24 11.55 -0.87
N ARG A 32 -30.10 10.92 -0.66
CA ARG A 32 -30.01 9.72 0.19
C ARG A 32 -30.03 10.10 1.67
N PRO A 33 -30.57 9.29 2.57
CA PRO A 33 -30.67 9.61 4.00
C PRO A 33 -29.34 10.07 4.60
N HIS A 34 -28.25 9.36 4.35
CA HIS A 34 -26.91 9.71 4.87
C HIS A 34 -26.37 11.05 4.36
N GLN A 35 -26.83 11.53 3.18
CA GLN A 35 -26.45 12.84 2.66
C GLN A 35 -27.15 13.96 3.46
N LEU A 36 -28.40 13.73 3.82
CA LEU A 36 -29.18 14.66 4.64
C LEU A 36 -28.72 14.64 6.10
N ASP A 37 -28.45 13.46 6.68
CA ASP A 37 -27.91 13.31 8.02
C ASP A 37 -26.56 14.04 8.17
N LEU A 38 -25.69 13.91 7.16
CA LEU A 38 -24.40 14.61 7.18
C LEU A 38 -24.58 16.13 7.10
N LEU A 39 -25.51 16.60 6.29
CA LEU A 39 -25.85 18.02 6.20
C LEU A 39 -26.39 18.55 7.53
N GLU A 40 -27.26 17.82 8.19
CA GLU A 40 -27.81 18.19 9.50
C GLU A 40 -26.71 18.28 10.57
N LYS A 41 -25.85 17.27 10.66
CA LYS A 41 -24.71 17.27 11.59
C LYS A 41 -23.75 18.42 11.31
N ALA A 42 -23.45 18.70 10.04
CA ALA A 42 -22.61 19.83 9.67
C ALA A 42 -23.22 21.17 10.08
N ARG A 43 -24.53 21.38 9.89
CA ARG A 43 -25.24 22.56 10.37
C ARG A 43 -25.19 22.72 11.88
N ALA A 44 -25.19 21.60 12.62
CA ALA A 44 -25.04 21.59 14.08
C ALA A 44 -23.59 21.79 14.55
N GLY A 45 -22.64 22.07 13.66
CA GLY A 45 -21.24 22.30 14.01
C GLY A 45 -20.48 21.03 14.38
N ARG A 46 -20.98 19.84 14.04
CA ARG A 46 -20.39 18.55 14.46
C ARG A 46 -19.50 17.94 13.39
N SER A 47 -18.27 17.60 13.78
CA SER A 47 -17.38 16.80 12.93
C SER A 47 -17.92 15.38 12.80
N THR A 48 -17.85 14.80 11.59
CA THR A 48 -18.55 13.55 11.29
C THR A 48 -17.70 12.61 10.42
N LEU A 49 -17.71 11.33 10.73
CA LEU A 49 -17.21 10.26 9.90
C LEU A 49 -18.38 9.61 9.14
N LEU A 50 -18.31 9.57 7.81
CA LEU A 50 -19.22 8.83 6.96
C LEU A 50 -18.53 7.55 6.47
N ILE A 51 -19.06 6.41 6.87
CA ILE A 51 -18.67 5.09 6.37
C ILE A 51 -19.74 4.59 5.42
N ALA A 52 -19.37 4.38 4.16
CA ALA A 52 -20.29 3.92 3.15
C ALA A 52 -19.59 3.10 2.06
N PRO A 53 -20.26 2.11 1.45
CA PRO A 53 -19.70 1.34 0.35
C PRO A 53 -19.41 2.21 -0.87
N THR A 54 -18.68 1.66 -1.83
CA THR A 54 -18.43 2.31 -3.12
C THR A 54 -19.77 2.49 -3.86
N GLY A 55 -19.94 3.58 -4.62
CA GLY A 55 -21.21 3.88 -5.30
C GLY A 55 -22.29 4.49 -4.41
N ALA A 56 -22.09 4.60 -3.08
CA ALA A 56 -23.06 5.20 -2.17
C ALA A 56 -23.20 6.73 -2.29
N GLY A 57 -22.43 7.40 -3.15
CA GLY A 57 -22.44 8.86 -3.30
C GLY A 57 -21.75 9.59 -2.14
N LYS A 58 -20.73 8.99 -1.52
CA LYS A 58 -19.92 9.58 -0.43
C LYS A 58 -19.39 10.98 -0.76
N THR A 59 -18.87 11.14 -1.97
CA THR A 59 -18.27 12.39 -2.41
C THR A 59 -19.27 13.53 -2.37
N LEU A 60 -20.45 13.33 -2.98
CA LEU A 60 -21.52 14.33 -2.95
C LEU A 60 -21.98 14.59 -1.52
N ALA A 61 -22.13 13.55 -0.69
CA ALA A 61 -22.48 13.71 0.72
C ALA A 61 -21.49 14.65 1.45
N GLY A 62 -20.18 14.43 1.24
CA GLY A 62 -19.12 15.24 1.87
C GLY A 62 -19.13 16.72 1.44
N PHE A 63 -19.43 17.01 0.17
CA PHE A 63 -19.45 18.38 -0.35
C PHE A 63 -20.78 19.10 -0.16
N LEU A 64 -21.89 18.38 0.00
CA LEU A 64 -23.23 18.95 0.10
C LEU A 64 -23.36 20.05 1.18
N PRO A 65 -22.83 19.86 2.42
CA PRO A 65 -22.85 20.91 3.44
C PRO A 65 -22.15 22.20 2.99
N SER A 66 -20.97 22.06 2.36
CA SER A 66 -20.21 23.21 1.86
C SER A 66 -20.91 23.93 0.71
N LEU A 67 -21.50 23.18 -0.21
CA LEU A 67 -22.25 23.76 -1.34
C LEU A 67 -23.50 24.52 -0.86
N VAL A 68 -24.21 23.98 0.13
CA VAL A 68 -25.39 24.62 0.74
C VAL A 68 -24.98 25.90 1.46
N GLU A 69 -23.89 25.87 2.25
CA GLU A 69 -23.44 27.05 3.00
C GLU A 69 -22.93 28.17 2.08
N ILE A 70 -22.11 27.83 1.08
CA ILE A 70 -21.59 28.81 0.11
C ILE A 70 -22.73 29.43 -0.72
N SER A 71 -23.76 28.65 -1.09
CA SER A 71 -24.92 29.17 -1.83
C SER A 71 -25.72 30.17 -0.99
N GLY A 72 -25.97 29.87 0.29
CA GLY A 72 -26.65 30.76 1.21
C GLY A 72 -25.90 32.09 1.46
N LEU A 73 -24.59 32.05 1.58
CA LEU A 73 -23.74 33.24 1.69
C LEU A 73 -23.81 34.12 0.43
N ALA A 74 -23.90 33.50 -0.77
CA ALA A 74 -24.04 34.25 -2.02
C ALA A 74 -25.39 34.99 -2.11
N GLU A 75 -26.50 34.37 -1.68
CA GLU A 75 -27.82 35.01 -1.63
C GLU A 75 -27.87 36.21 -0.66
N ILE A 76 -27.32 36.06 0.53
CA ILE A 76 -27.27 37.16 1.54
C ILE A 76 -26.42 38.33 1.02
N SER A 77 -25.28 38.04 0.39
CA SER A 77 -24.38 39.07 -0.17
C SER A 77 -24.99 39.78 -1.38
N GLY A 78 -25.77 39.10 -2.20
CA GLY A 78 -26.47 39.68 -3.36
C GLY A 78 -27.64 40.61 -3.02
N ARG A 79 -28.25 40.43 -1.87
CA ARG A 79 -29.36 41.30 -1.39
C ARG A 79 -28.90 42.61 -0.80
N GLN A 80 -27.67 42.76 -0.36
CA GLN A 80 -27.19 43.95 0.37
C GLN A 80 -26.34 44.93 -0.42
N SER A 81 -25.79 44.60 -1.60
CA SER A 81 -25.08 45.59 -2.40
C SER A 81 -24.87 45.17 -3.83
N GLY A 82 -25.14 46.04 -4.78
CA GLY A 82 -24.70 45.91 -6.18
C GLY A 82 -23.16 46.04 -6.36
N LYS A 83 -22.38 45.75 -5.30
CA LYS A 83 -20.90 45.67 -5.35
C LYS A 83 -20.48 44.23 -5.62
N LEU A 84 -19.61 44.07 -6.61
CA LEU A 84 -18.88 42.81 -6.87
C LEU A 84 -18.42 42.20 -5.53
N ARG A 85 -18.70 40.87 -5.37
CA ARG A 85 -18.23 40.08 -4.22
C ARG A 85 -16.72 40.31 -4.07
N LYS A 86 -16.27 40.79 -2.93
CA LYS A 86 -14.84 40.86 -2.61
C LYS A 86 -14.28 39.45 -2.69
N SER A 87 -13.13 39.26 -3.37
CA SER A 87 -12.45 37.96 -3.37
C SER A 87 -12.28 37.48 -1.91
N PRO A 88 -12.61 36.21 -1.62
CA PRO A 88 -12.42 35.65 -0.27
C PRO A 88 -10.96 35.78 0.16
N ASN A 89 -10.71 35.99 1.45
CA ASN A 89 -9.34 36.02 1.98
C ASN A 89 -8.72 34.63 2.02
N GLY A 90 -9.54 33.56 2.03
CA GLY A 90 -9.15 32.18 2.08
C GLY A 90 -10.21 31.23 1.52
N PRO A 91 -9.91 29.93 1.38
CA PRO A 91 -10.91 28.93 0.99
C PRO A 91 -11.90 28.69 2.13
N HIS A 92 -13.16 28.49 1.77
CA HIS A 92 -14.22 28.05 2.69
C HIS A 92 -14.04 26.57 3.04
N THR A 93 -13.72 25.74 2.02
CA THR A 93 -13.60 24.30 2.17
C THR A 93 -12.27 23.80 1.61
N LEU A 94 -11.62 22.93 2.37
CA LEU A 94 -10.43 22.19 1.95
C LEU A 94 -10.80 20.73 1.80
N TYR A 95 -10.56 20.16 0.62
CA TYR A 95 -10.69 18.73 0.38
C TYR A 95 -9.30 18.10 0.26
N VAL A 96 -9.03 17.06 1.06
CA VAL A 96 -7.74 16.38 1.13
C VAL A 96 -7.88 14.94 0.69
N SER A 97 -7.14 14.57 -0.35
CA SER A 97 -7.12 13.22 -0.92
C SER A 97 -5.73 12.60 -0.84
N PRO A 98 -5.63 11.27 -0.65
CA PRO A 98 -4.34 10.57 -0.68
C PRO A 98 -3.66 10.64 -2.05
N LEU A 99 -4.41 10.79 -3.14
CA LEU A 99 -3.87 10.79 -4.50
C LEU A 99 -4.14 12.11 -5.24
N LYS A 100 -3.14 12.55 -6.01
CA LYS A 100 -3.26 13.70 -6.91
C LYS A 100 -4.34 13.50 -7.98
N ALA A 101 -4.41 12.28 -8.54
CA ALA A 101 -5.36 11.92 -9.57
C ALA A 101 -6.80 12.02 -9.05
N LEU A 102 -7.06 11.48 -7.86
CA LEU A 102 -8.37 11.54 -7.21
C LEU A 102 -8.81 12.99 -6.96
N ALA A 103 -7.91 13.86 -6.47
CA ALA A 103 -8.24 15.27 -6.28
C ALA A 103 -8.64 15.97 -7.60
N VAL A 104 -8.02 15.62 -8.71
CA VAL A 104 -8.35 16.18 -10.04
C VAL A 104 -9.67 15.63 -10.57
N ASP A 105 -9.91 14.34 -10.39
CA ASP A 105 -11.14 13.68 -10.82
C ASP A 105 -12.35 14.21 -10.06
N ILE A 106 -12.27 14.28 -8.74
CA ILE A 106 -13.32 14.84 -7.90
C ILE A 106 -13.63 16.30 -8.26
N ALA A 107 -12.60 17.11 -8.56
CA ALA A 107 -12.83 18.48 -9.02
C ALA A 107 -13.67 18.50 -10.31
N ARG A 108 -13.34 17.64 -11.28
CA ARG A 108 -14.09 17.52 -12.54
C ARG A 108 -15.54 17.05 -12.30
N ASN A 109 -15.71 16.05 -11.44
CA ASN A 109 -17.03 15.49 -11.11
C ASN A 109 -17.93 16.49 -10.33
N LEU A 110 -17.33 17.45 -9.63
CA LEU A 110 -18.08 18.54 -8.96
C LEU A 110 -18.36 19.73 -9.86
N GLU A 111 -17.53 20.00 -10.85
CA GLU A 111 -17.75 21.12 -11.80
C GLU A 111 -19.09 21.00 -12.50
N GLN A 112 -19.51 19.79 -12.86
CA GLN A 112 -20.78 19.56 -13.56
C GLN A 112 -21.99 19.86 -12.67
N PRO A 113 -22.16 19.29 -11.45
CA PRO A 113 -23.26 19.65 -10.55
C PRO A 113 -23.29 21.15 -10.21
N VAL A 114 -22.14 21.76 -9.94
CA VAL A 114 -22.03 23.19 -9.63
C VAL A 114 -22.53 24.05 -10.78
N ALA A 115 -22.18 23.69 -12.03
CA ALA A 115 -22.64 24.39 -13.22
C ALA A 115 -24.14 24.19 -13.48
N GLU A 116 -24.65 22.95 -13.33
CA GLU A 116 -26.06 22.63 -13.53
C GLU A 116 -27.01 23.30 -12.52
N ILE A 117 -26.58 23.38 -11.26
CA ILE A 117 -27.30 24.08 -10.19
C ILE A 117 -27.21 25.61 -10.37
N GLY A 118 -26.23 26.09 -11.16
CA GLY A 118 -25.97 27.51 -11.35
C GLY A 118 -25.27 28.18 -10.17
N LEU A 119 -24.54 27.41 -9.35
CA LEU A 119 -23.80 27.95 -8.20
C LEU A 119 -22.56 28.71 -8.65
N LYS A 120 -22.37 29.91 -8.09
CA LYS A 120 -21.15 30.74 -8.30
C LYS A 120 -20.05 30.33 -7.33
N VAL A 121 -19.56 29.08 -7.45
CA VAL A 121 -18.51 28.49 -6.60
C VAL A 121 -17.25 28.25 -7.43
N ARG A 122 -16.10 28.72 -6.96
CA ARG A 122 -14.79 28.44 -7.60
C ARG A 122 -14.17 27.22 -6.99
N LEU A 123 -14.00 26.20 -7.80
CA LEU A 123 -13.33 24.95 -7.47
C LEU A 123 -11.93 24.94 -8.09
N GLU A 124 -10.89 24.68 -7.33
CA GLU A 124 -9.53 24.56 -7.86
C GLU A 124 -8.74 23.45 -7.21
N THR A 125 -7.86 22.82 -8.01
CA THR A 125 -6.93 21.81 -7.51
C THR A 125 -5.56 22.40 -7.25
N ARG A 126 -4.92 21.99 -6.12
CA ARG A 126 -3.55 22.31 -5.78
C ARG A 126 -2.80 21.04 -5.40
N THR A 127 -1.97 20.56 -6.29
CA THR A 127 -1.15 19.37 -6.10
C THR A 127 0.31 19.69 -6.37
N GLY A 128 1.21 18.72 -6.17
CA GLY A 128 2.63 18.89 -6.53
C GLY A 128 2.86 19.22 -8.01
N ASP A 129 1.88 18.92 -8.87
CA ASP A 129 1.94 19.14 -10.31
C ASP A 129 1.37 20.51 -10.74
N THR A 130 0.77 21.26 -9.83
CA THR A 130 0.21 22.58 -10.11
C THR A 130 1.34 23.57 -10.42
N PRO A 131 1.31 24.28 -11.56
CA PRO A 131 2.36 25.24 -11.92
C PRO A 131 2.56 26.35 -10.87
N ALA A 132 3.78 26.85 -10.74
CA ALA A 132 4.13 27.83 -9.71
C ALA A 132 3.33 29.12 -9.81
N HIS A 133 3.05 29.62 -11.03
CA HIS A 133 2.23 30.82 -11.24
C HIS A 133 0.77 30.61 -10.76
N LYS A 134 0.19 29.46 -11.02
CA LYS A 134 -1.16 29.10 -10.55
C LYS A 134 -1.18 28.99 -9.03
N ARG A 135 -0.18 28.34 -8.40
CA ARG A 135 -0.08 28.26 -6.94
C ARG A 135 0.04 29.65 -6.30
N ARG A 136 0.82 30.58 -6.92
CA ARG A 136 0.94 31.95 -6.45
C ARG A 136 -0.41 32.70 -6.55
N ARG A 137 -1.10 32.57 -7.68
CA ARG A 137 -2.44 33.14 -7.86
C ARG A 137 -3.41 32.63 -6.79
N GLN A 138 -3.49 31.31 -6.57
CA GLN A 138 -4.35 30.71 -5.56
C GLN A 138 -4.10 31.22 -4.12
N THR A 139 -2.87 31.66 -3.83
CA THR A 139 -2.56 32.25 -2.52
C THR A 139 -3.01 33.71 -2.42
N LEU A 140 -3.01 34.45 -3.52
CA LEU A 140 -3.42 35.87 -3.57
C LEU A 140 -4.94 36.03 -3.74
N ASP A 141 -5.53 35.15 -4.52
CA ASP A 141 -6.96 35.07 -4.85
C ASP A 141 -7.45 33.62 -4.68
N PRO A 142 -7.77 33.19 -3.43
CA PRO A 142 -8.13 31.85 -3.09
C PRO A 142 -9.46 31.41 -3.73
N PRO A 143 -9.61 30.12 -4.14
CA PRO A 143 -10.90 29.56 -4.52
C PRO A 143 -11.80 29.36 -3.29
N ASP A 144 -13.09 29.16 -3.51
CA ASP A 144 -14.04 28.81 -2.44
C ASP A 144 -13.78 27.39 -1.91
N ILE A 145 -13.51 26.45 -2.82
CA ILE A 145 -13.17 25.07 -2.48
C ILE A 145 -11.81 24.72 -3.10
N LEU A 146 -10.86 24.29 -2.25
CA LEU A 146 -9.52 23.88 -2.68
C LEU A 146 -9.33 22.38 -2.48
N LEU A 147 -9.11 21.64 -3.58
CA LEU A 147 -8.82 20.21 -3.55
C LEU A 147 -7.30 19.98 -3.57
N THR A 148 -6.78 19.17 -2.64
CA THR A 148 -5.34 19.10 -2.40
C THR A 148 -4.87 17.73 -1.86
N THR A 149 -3.59 17.63 -1.50
CA THR A 149 -2.95 16.44 -0.89
C THR A 149 -2.29 16.81 0.44
N PRO A 150 -1.99 15.83 1.33
CA PRO A 150 -1.36 16.07 2.62
C PRO A 150 -0.09 16.93 2.55
N GLU A 151 0.76 16.68 1.57
CA GLU A 151 2.02 17.41 1.39
C GLU A 151 1.79 18.90 1.05
N GLN A 152 0.72 19.21 0.32
CA GLN A 152 0.38 20.58 0.01
C GLN A 152 -0.24 21.31 1.22
N VAL A 153 -0.98 20.61 2.07
CA VAL A 153 -1.45 21.15 3.35
C VAL A 153 -0.25 21.56 4.20
N ALA A 154 0.73 20.65 4.35
CA ALA A 154 1.95 20.95 5.11
C ALA A 154 2.73 22.16 4.55
N LEU A 155 2.80 22.31 3.21
CA LEU A 155 3.39 23.49 2.57
C LEU A 155 2.61 24.79 2.83
N LEU A 156 1.28 24.71 2.85
CA LEU A 156 0.42 25.87 3.06
C LEU A 156 0.48 26.39 4.50
N ILE A 157 0.44 25.47 5.49
CA ILE A 157 0.56 25.85 6.90
C ILE A 157 1.95 26.37 7.26
N ALA A 158 2.99 25.92 6.57
CA ALA A 158 4.37 26.42 6.70
C ALA A 158 4.62 27.75 5.95
N SER A 159 3.58 28.41 5.47
CA SER A 159 3.65 29.70 4.78
C SER A 159 3.45 30.86 5.77
N LYS A 160 4.19 31.96 5.57
CA LYS A 160 3.96 33.22 6.32
C LYS A 160 2.55 33.79 6.16
N THR A 161 1.83 33.39 5.11
CA THR A 161 0.45 33.83 4.84
C THR A 161 -0.61 32.87 5.35
N ALA A 162 -0.22 31.80 6.06
CA ALA A 162 -1.13 30.76 6.51
C ALA A 162 -2.30 31.30 7.34
N GLY A 163 -2.03 32.19 8.30
CA GLY A 163 -3.05 32.79 9.13
C GLY A 163 -4.13 33.51 8.33
N ARG A 164 -3.74 34.31 7.32
CA ARG A 164 -4.70 34.97 6.43
C ARG A 164 -5.40 33.96 5.52
N PHE A 165 -4.64 33.00 4.94
CA PHE A 165 -5.17 32.04 3.95
C PHE A 165 -6.21 31.09 4.52
N PHE A 166 -6.08 30.71 5.80
CA PHE A 166 -7.01 29.81 6.46
C PHE A 166 -8.02 30.47 7.39
N SER A 167 -8.03 31.83 7.48
CA SER A 167 -8.93 32.57 8.40
C SER A 167 -10.41 32.34 8.13
N GLU A 168 -10.79 32.00 6.90
CA GLU A 168 -12.18 31.75 6.48
C GLU A 168 -12.50 30.26 6.30
N LEU A 169 -11.55 29.38 6.66
CA LEU A 169 -11.74 27.95 6.51
C LEU A 169 -12.75 27.41 7.52
N LYS A 170 -13.81 26.80 7.04
CA LYS A 170 -14.89 26.23 7.87
C LYS A 170 -14.91 24.71 7.86
N THR A 171 -14.60 24.10 6.73
CA THR A 171 -14.71 22.64 6.57
C THR A 171 -13.46 22.04 5.95
N VAL A 172 -12.97 20.94 6.54
CA VAL A 172 -11.99 20.06 5.88
C VAL A 172 -12.63 18.71 5.65
N ILE A 173 -12.62 18.28 4.39
CA ILE A 173 -13.10 16.96 3.95
C ILE A 173 -11.89 16.07 3.70
N PHE A 174 -11.81 14.94 4.40
CA PHE A 174 -10.78 13.91 4.19
C PHE A 174 -11.37 12.73 3.46
N ASP A 175 -10.89 12.48 2.25
CA ASP A 175 -11.33 11.32 1.48
C ASP A 175 -10.39 10.14 1.61
N GLU A 176 -10.96 8.93 1.50
CA GLU A 176 -10.25 7.67 1.72
C GLU A 176 -9.44 7.69 3.04
N LEU A 177 -10.06 8.24 4.11
CA LEU A 177 -9.40 8.50 5.39
C LEU A 177 -8.70 7.25 5.95
N HIS A 178 -9.30 6.07 5.80
CA HIS A 178 -8.74 4.79 6.24
C HIS A 178 -7.37 4.48 5.61
N SER A 179 -7.11 4.96 4.40
CA SER A 179 -5.82 4.77 3.71
C SER A 179 -4.75 5.76 4.17
N LEU A 180 -5.16 6.90 4.71
CA LEU A 180 -4.26 7.96 5.19
C LEU A 180 -3.75 7.67 6.60
N ILE A 181 -4.63 7.35 7.54
CA ILE A 181 -4.32 7.32 8.98
C ILE A 181 -3.29 6.26 9.38
N VAL A 182 -3.14 5.20 8.61
CA VAL A 182 -2.19 4.11 8.87
C VAL A 182 -0.77 4.39 8.39
N SER A 183 -0.53 5.57 7.86
CA SER A 183 0.73 5.95 7.20
C SER A 183 1.33 7.24 7.79
N LYS A 184 2.63 7.44 7.61
CA LYS A 184 3.28 8.72 7.95
C LYS A 184 2.69 9.94 7.23
N ARG A 185 1.96 9.72 6.13
CA ARG A 185 1.20 10.81 5.49
C ARG A 185 0.03 11.24 6.35
N GLY A 186 -0.62 10.28 7.03
CA GLY A 186 -1.65 10.55 8.03
C GLY A 186 -1.07 11.26 9.25
N ASP A 187 0.14 10.89 9.70
CA ASP A 187 0.81 11.59 10.80
C ASP A 187 1.07 13.06 10.43
N LEU A 188 1.65 13.31 9.25
CA LEU A 188 1.89 14.67 8.75
C LEU A 188 0.59 15.48 8.62
N LEU A 189 -0.48 14.83 8.18
CA LEU A 189 -1.78 15.46 7.99
C LEU A 189 -2.47 15.74 9.34
N SER A 190 -2.32 14.87 10.35
CA SER A 190 -2.88 15.07 11.69
C SER A 190 -2.26 16.29 12.39
N LEU A 191 -0.93 16.44 12.27
CA LEU A 191 -0.21 17.65 12.73
C LEU A 191 -0.67 18.89 11.96
N GLY A 192 -0.85 18.74 10.63
CA GLY A 192 -1.44 19.80 9.81
C GLY A 192 -2.84 20.19 10.25
N LEU A 193 -3.67 19.23 10.62
CA LEU A 193 -5.03 19.47 11.12
C LEU A 193 -5.01 20.15 12.50
N ALA A 194 -4.11 19.76 13.40
CA ALA A 194 -3.91 20.47 14.68
C ALA A 194 -3.62 21.96 14.44
N ARG A 195 -2.69 22.27 13.52
CA ARG A 195 -2.38 23.65 13.14
C ARG A 195 -3.55 24.36 12.48
N LEU A 196 -4.30 23.71 11.59
CA LEU A 196 -5.48 24.31 10.96
C LEU A 196 -6.54 24.71 11.98
N ARG A 197 -6.73 23.95 13.07
CA ARG A 197 -7.65 24.29 14.16
C ARG A 197 -7.22 25.53 14.92
N GLN A 198 -5.92 25.79 15.05
CA GLN A 198 -5.44 27.06 15.62
C GLN A 198 -5.69 28.25 14.68
N LEU A 199 -5.55 28.03 13.37
CA LEU A 199 -5.76 29.08 12.36
C LEU A 199 -7.24 29.35 12.07
N ALA A 200 -8.09 28.35 12.29
CA ALA A 200 -9.55 28.40 12.09
C ALA A 200 -10.26 27.68 13.27
N PRO A 201 -10.51 28.37 14.41
CA PRO A 201 -11.00 27.74 15.65
C PRO A 201 -12.36 27.03 15.51
N ASN A 202 -13.21 27.46 14.57
CA ASN A 202 -14.53 26.87 14.31
C ASN A 202 -14.49 25.78 13.19
N LEU A 203 -13.34 25.21 12.94
CA LEU A 203 -13.14 24.23 11.88
C LEU A 203 -13.90 22.95 12.16
N GLN A 204 -14.69 22.51 11.18
CA GLN A 204 -15.35 21.21 11.15
C GLN A 204 -14.56 20.23 10.26
N THR A 205 -14.62 18.96 10.59
CA THR A 205 -14.01 17.91 9.78
C THR A 205 -15.04 16.89 9.33
N ILE A 206 -14.96 16.49 8.09
CA ILE A 206 -15.75 15.41 7.49
C ILE A 206 -14.78 14.33 7.01
N GLY A 207 -14.89 13.12 7.57
CA GLY A 207 -14.16 11.97 7.11
C GLY A 207 -15.03 11.12 6.19
N LEU A 208 -14.51 10.78 5.01
CA LEU A 208 -15.14 9.84 4.09
C LEU A 208 -14.29 8.56 4.05
N SER A 209 -14.93 7.42 4.26
CA SER A 209 -14.22 6.15 4.33
C SER A 209 -15.07 5.01 3.74
N ALA A 210 -14.38 3.99 3.22
CA ALA A 210 -14.96 2.67 3.06
C ALA A 210 -15.13 2.01 4.44
N THR A 211 -15.75 0.84 4.48
CA THR A 211 -15.89 0.05 5.72
C THR A 211 -14.53 -0.27 6.33
N VAL A 212 -14.41 -0.18 7.65
CA VAL A 212 -13.16 -0.36 8.41
C VAL A 212 -13.42 -1.17 9.68
N ALA A 213 -12.37 -1.85 10.19
CA ALA A 213 -12.46 -2.67 11.40
C ALA A 213 -12.61 -1.83 12.68
N ALA A 214 -11.97 -0.67 12.76
CA ALA A 214 -11.94 0.19 13.93
C ALA A 214 -12.40 1.63 13.59
N PRO A 215 -13.72 1.89 13.49
CA PRO A 215 -14.23 3.22 13.18
C PRO A 215 -13.83 4.30 14.18
N ASP A 216 -13.69 3.94 15.45
CA ASP A 216 -13.38 4.89 16.52
C ASP A 216 -11.96 5.48 16.39
N ASP A 217 -11.03 4.78 15.76
CA ASP A 217 -9.71 5.33 15.43
C ASP A 217 -9.84 6.50 14.43
N LEU A 218 -10.68 6.34 13.41
CA LEU A 218 -10.93 7.38 12.42
C LEU A 218 -11.69 8.56 13.04
N ARG A 219 -12.66 8.28 13.90
CA ARG A 219 -13.46 9.29 14.62
C ARG A 219 -12.60 10.14 15.53
N ALA A 220 -11.71 9.52 16.30
CA ALA A 220 -10.78 10.22 17.18
C ALA A 220 -9.78 11.09 16.40
N TRP A 221 -9.27 10.58 15.28
CA TRP A 221 -8.35 11.30 14.40
C TRP A 221 -8.98 12.60 13.84
N LEU A 222 -10.31 12.60 13.61
CA LEU A 222 -11.03 13.74 13.05
C LEU A 222 -11.24 14.90 14.03
N VAL A 223 -11.08 14.73 15.34
CA VAL A 223 -11.35 15.75 16.35
C VAL A 223 -10.12 16.02 17.21
N ALA A 224 -10.06 17.19 17.85
CA ALA A 224 -8.98 17.50 18.75
C ALA A 224 -9.08 16.68 20.04
N GLN A 225 -7.96 16.16 20.51
CA GLN A 225 -7.82 15.39 21.75
C GLN A 225 -7.30 16.33 22.86
N ASN A 226 -8.19 17.16 23.43
CA ASN A 226 -7.79 18.26 24.32
C ASN A 226 -7.74 17.91 25.81
N ASP A 227 -8.18 16.70 26.21
CA ASP A 227 -8.36 16.38 27.61
C ASP A 227 -8.11 14.89 27.84
N VAL A 228 -6.91 14.57 28.30
CA VAL A 228 -6.48 13.19 28.56
C VAL A 228 -7.34 12.55 29.67
N ASP A 229 -7.78 13.35 30.66
CA ASP A 229 -8.53 12.86 31.82
C ASP A 229 -9.99 12.49 31.48
N LYS A 230 -10.55 13.04 30.41
CA LYS A 230 -11.95 12.80 30.00
C LYS A 230 -12.10 11.67 28.98
N GLY A 231 -11.02 10.99 28.65
CA GLY A 231 -11.03 9.92 27.66
C GLY A 231 -10.97 10.43 26.21
N ARG A 232 -11.02 9.51 25.29
CA ARG A 232 -10.86 9.74 23.84
C ARG A 232 -12.10 10.43 23.25
N ARG A 233 -11.93 11.61 22.67
CA ARG A 233 -13.02 12.33 21.98
C ARG A 233 -13.25 11.72 20.60
N LEU A 234 -14.51 11.60 20.20
CA LEU A 234 -14.90 10.97 18.94
C LEU A 234 -15.80 11.90 18.11
N ALA A 235 -15.56 11.97 16.82
CA ALA A 235 -16.47 12.57 15.86
C ALA A 235 -17.79 11.77 15.78
N ASP A 236 -18.84 12.39 15.27
CA ASP A 236 -20.08 11.67 14.98
C ASP A 236 -19.85 10.58 13.93
N LEU A 237 -20.68 9.55 13.93
CA LEU A 237 -20.62 8.46 12.98
C LEU A 237 -21.93 8.39 12.18
N ILE A 238 -21.79 8.23 10.87
CA ILE A 238 -22.87 7.81 9.96
C ILE A 238 -22.37 6.56 9.25
N THR A 239 -23.10 5.47 9.37
CA THR A 239 -22.79 4.22 8.67
C THR A 239 -23.91 3.91 7.69
N VAL A 240 -23.55 3.67 6.45
CA VAL A 240 -24.48 3.25 5.40
C VAL A 240 -24.38 1.75 5.26
N GLU A 241 -25.44 1.07 5.66
CA GLU A 241 -25.59 -0.37 5.45
C GLU A 241 -26.35 -0.63 4.15
N GLY A 242 -26.10 -1.78 3.53
CA GLY A 242 -26.80 -2.19 2.32
C GLY A 242 -25.95 -2.01 1.05
N GLY A 243 -26.59 -2.22 -0.08
CA GLY A 243 -25.99 -2.34 -1.42
C GLY A 243 -26.09 -3.79 -1.93
N ALA A 244 -26.02 -3.96 -3.24
CA ALA A 244 -26.01 -5.29 -3.85
C ALA A 244 -24.76 -6.06 -3.37
N LYS A 245 -24.98 -7.31 -2.91
CA LYS A 245 -23.87 -8.18 -2.54
C LYS A 245 -23.02 -8.46 -3.78
N PRO A 246 -21.70 -8.37 -3.68
CA PRO A 246 -20.83 -8.64 -4.81
C PRO A 246 -20.97 -10.11 -5.26
N ASP A 247 -20.89 -10.32 -6.56
CA ASP A 247 -20.81 -11.64 -7.18
C ASP A 247 -19.35 -12.04 -7.36
N LEU A 248 -18.83 -12.82 -6.42
CA LEU A 248 -17.42 -13.22 -6.34
C LEU A 248 -17.25 -14.70 -6.59
N THR A 249 -16.38 -15.03 -7.49
CA THR A 249 -16.01 -16.41 -7.79
C THR A 249 -14.50 -16.60 -7.75
N ILE A 250 -14.07 -17.82 -7.44
CA ILE A 250 -12.69 -18.27 -7.63
C ILE A 250 -12.68 -19.09 -8.92
N LEU A 251 -11.74 -18.82 -9.80
CA LEU A 251 -11.62 -19.55 -11.05
C LEU A 251 -11.40 -21.04 -10.76
N ASP A 252 -12.32 -21.88 -11.20
CA ASP A 252 -12.16 -23.33 -11.23
C ASP A 252 -11.56 -23.71 -12.59
N SER A 253 -10.25 -23.65 -12.66
CA SER A 253 -9.53 -23.82 -13.91
C SER A 253 -9.56 -25.25 -14.42
N ARG A 254 -9.64 -25.40 -15.72
CA ARG A 254 -9.47 -26.68 -16.43
C ARG A 254 -8.04 -27.23 -16.33
N GLN A 255 -7.10 -26.36 -16.01
CA GLN A 255 -5.69 -26.71 -15.80
C GLN A 255 -5.39 -26.99 -14.33
N THR A 256 -4.33 -27.72 -14.05
CA THR A 256 -3.90 -28.00 -12.69
C THR A 256 -3.29 -26.77 -12.05
N VAL A 257 -3.82 -26.37 -10.88
CA VAL A 257 -3.24 -25.28 -10.07
C VAL A 257 -1.86 -25.72 -9.57
N PRO A 258 -0.80 -25.01 -9.91
CA PRO A 258 0.55 -25.38 -9.51
C PRO A 258 0.71 -25.34 -7.98
N TRP A 259 1.64 -26.10 -7.46
CA TRP A 259 1.93 -26.10 -6.03
C TRP A 259 2.60 -24.78 -5.63
N GLN A 260 3.39 -24.19 -6.53
CA GLN A 260 4.06 -22.91 -6.38
C GLN A 260 3.96 -22.11 -7.69
N GLY A 261 4.05 -20.80 -7.59
CA GLY A 261 4.03 -19.85 -8.71
C GLY A 261 3.48 -18.51 -8.28
N HIS A 262 3.65 -17.50 -9.14
CA HIS A 262 3.19 -16.13 -8.86
C HIS A 262 2.45 -15.48 -10.03
N THR A 263 2.37 -16.15 -11.19
CA THR A 263 1.90 -15.54 -12.44
C THR A 263 0.57 -16.07 -12.92
N ALA A 264 0.11 -17.19 -12.36
CA ALA A 264 -1.12 -17.87 -12.80
C ALA A 264 -1.16 -18.14 -14.32
N ARG A 265 -0.01 -18.43 -14.97
CA ARG A 265 0.09 -18.72 -16.40
C ARG A 265 -0.88 -19.83 -16.85
N TYR A 266 -1.08 -20.83 -16.00
CA TYR A 266 -1.98 -21.95 -16.26
C TYR A 266 -3.42 -21.51 -16.59
N ALA A 267 -3.84 -20.35 -16.06
CA ALA A 267 -5.21 -19.84 -16.17
C ALA A 267 -5.39 -18.71 -17.20
N LEU A 268 -4.32 -18.24 -17.88
CA LEU A 268 -4.40 -17.06 -18.73
C LEU A 268 -5.27 -17.25 -19.97
N ALA A 269 -5.39 -18.45 -20.50
CA ALA A 269 -6.32 -18.74 -21.60
C ALA A 269 -7.78 -18.49 -21.17
N GLU A 270 -8.16 -18.95 -19.97
CA GLU A 270 -9.49 -18.75 -19.40
C GLU A 270 -9.73 -17.28 -19.02
N VAL A 271 -8.71 -16.60 -18.52
CA VAL A 271 -8.76 -15.14 -18.30
C VAL A 271 -9.01 -14.41 -19.62
N MET A 272 -8.41 -14.85 -20.73
CA MET A 272 -8.65 -14.25 -22.05
C MET A 272 -10.07 -14.51 -22.55
N GLU A 273 -10.64 -15.67 -22.28
CA GLU A 273 -12.06 -15.98 -22.56
C GLU A 273 -12.97 -15.01 -21.80
N GLU A 274 -12.71 -14.77 -20.52
CA GLU A 274 -13.48 -13.82 -19.69
C GLU A 274 -13.36 -12.37 -20.20
N ILE A 275 -12.16 -11.93 -20.61
CA ILE A 275 -11.96 -10.62 -21.23
C ILE A 275 -12.81 -10.48 -22.50
N GLY A 276 -12.87 -11.53 -23.33
CA GLY A 276 -13.67 -11.54 -24.53
C GLY A 276 -15.18 -11.45 -24.27
N ALA A 277 -15.65 -12.11 -23.21
CA ALA A 277 -17.06 -12.21 -22.85
C ALA A 277 -17.64 -10.92 -22.23
N HIS A 278 -16.81 -10.06 -21.64
CA HIS A 278 -17.22 -8.82 -20.96
C HIS A 278 -16.89 -7.57 -21.78
N GLY A 279 -17.51 -6.44 -21.47
CA GLY A 279 -17.25 -5.14 -22.13
C GLY A 279 -15.87 -4.60 -21.75
N THR A 280 -15.71 -4.16 -20.51
CA THR A 280 -14.41 -3.70 -19.96
C THR A 280 -14.02 -4.52 -18.73
N THR A 281 -12.85 -5.12 -18.76
CA THR A 281 -12.30 -5.91 -17.64
C THR A 281 -11.11 -5.21 -17.01
N LEU A 282 -11.12 -5.05 -15.68
CA LEU A 282 -10.00 -4.52 -14.94
C LEU A 282 -9.25 -5.67 -14.22
N ILE A 283 -7.99 -5.88 -14.58
CA ILE A 283 -7.17 -6.99 -14.06
C ILE A 283 -6.19 -6.44 -13.04
N PHE A 284 -6.39 -6.76 -11.77
CA PHE A 284 -5.49 -6.39 -10.71
C PHE A 284 -4.43 -7.45 -10.46
N VAL A 285 -3.20 -6.99 -10.26
CA VAL A 285 -2.06 -7.79 -9.81
C VAL A 285 -1.39 -7.11 -8.61
N ASN A 286 -0.56 -7.85 -7.87
CA ASN A 286 0.02 -7.35 -6.64
C ASN A 286 1.33 -6.56 -6.83
N THR A 287 2.06 -6.79 -7.92
CA THR A 287 3.36 -6.14 -8.19
C THR A 287 3.46 -5.60 -9.61
N ARG A 288 4.31 -4.58 -9.81
CA ARG A 288 4.59 -4.03 -11.15
C ARG A 288 5.21 -5.07 -12.07
N TRP A 289 6.05 -5.94 -11.52
CA TRP A 289 6.64 -7.07 -12.24
C TRP A 289 5.55 -8.00 -12.80
N GLN A 290 4.58 -8.41 -11.95
CA GLN A 290 3.45 -9.22 -12.42
C GLN A 290 2.64 -8.48 -13.49
N ALA A 291 2.43 -7.16 -13.35
CA ALA A 291 1.68 -6.38 -14.34
C ALA A 291 2.33 -6.43 -15.74
N GLU A 292 3.65 -6.23 -15.81
CA GLU A 292 4.40 -6.30 -17.08
C GLU A 292 4.34 -7.72 -17.67
N LEU A 293 4.56 -8.74 -16.83
CA LEU A 293 4.58 -10.12 -17.29
C LEU A 293 3.20 -10.59 -17.75
N ILE A 294 2.16 -10.40 -16.94
CA ILE A 294 0.78 -10.79 -17.29
C ILE A 294 0.31 -10.06 -18.54
N PHE A 295 0.61 -8.76 -18.64
CA PHE A 295 0.30 -8.01 -19.86
C PHE A 295 0.98 -8.63 -21.11
N SER A 296 2.25 -8.97 -21.01
CA SER A 296 2.99 -9.60 -22.12
C SER A 296 2.41 -10.96 -22.51
N GLU A 297 2.12 -11.81 -21.53
CA GLU A 297 1.53 -13.11 -21.75
C GLU A 297 0.13 -13.03 -22.39
N LEU A 298 -0.73 -12.15 -21.85
CA LEU A 298 -2.05 -11.91 -22.44
C LEU A 298 -1.93 -11.37 -23.87
N TRP A 299 -0.96 -10.46 -24.11
CA TRP A 299 -0.73 -9.94 -25.45
C TRP A 299 -0.24 -11.01 -26.42
N ARG A 300 0.55 -11.97 -25.96
CA ARG A 300 1.06 -13.10 -26.78
C ARG A 300 -0.05 -14.05 -27.25
N ILE A 301 -1.06 -14.28 -26.40
CA ILE A 301 -2.20 -15.17 -26.72
C ILE A 301 -3.40 -14.41 -27.29
N ASN A 302 -3.28 -13.10 -27.53
CA ASN A 302 -4.36 -12.24 -28.01
C ASN A 302 -4.55 -12.35 -29.53
N GLU A 303 -5.03 -13.49 -30.00
CA GLU A 303 -5.28 -13.73 -31.43
C GLU A 303 -6.31 -12.79 -32.05
N ASN A 304 -7.29 -12.34 -31.24
CA ASN A 304 -8.38 -11.46 -31.67
C ASN A 304 -8.01 -9.97 -31.66
N ASN A 305 -6.76 -9.62 -31.36
CA ASN A 305 -6.30 -8.23 -31.26
C ASN A 305 -7.18 -7.34 -30.35
N LEU A 306 -7.65 -7.90 -29.24
CA LEU A 306 -8.43 -7.15 -28.26
C LEU A 306 -7.59 -6.00 -27.71
N PRO A 307 -8.16 -4.78 -27.52
CA PRO A 307 -7.43 -3.64 -26.97
C PRO A 307 -7.18 -3.83 -25.46
N ILE A 308 -6.01 -4.36 -25.13
CA ILE A 308 -5.53 -4.55 -23.75
C ILE A 308 -4.46 -3.52 -23.44
N ALA A 309 -4.52 -2.90 -22.27
CA ALA A 309 -3.56 -1.89 -21.83
C ALA A 309 -2.89 -2.25 -20.50
N LEU A 310 -1.73 -1.61 -20.24
CA LEU A 310 -0.96 -1.75 -19.02
C LEU A 310 -0.98 -0.44 -18.22
N HIS A 311 -1.20 -0.50 -16.91
CA HIS A 311 -1.24 0.67 -16.04
C HIS A 311 -0.55 0.43 -14.68
N HIS A 312 0.61 1.04 -14.45
CA HIS A 312 1.29 1.05 -13.14
C HIS A 312 2.15 2.30 -12.93
N GLY A 313 2.53 2.56 -11.67
CA GLY A 313 3.18 3.81 -11.27
C GLY A 313 4.56 4.11 -11.89
N SER A 314 5.24 3.09 -12.48
CA SER A 314 6.55 3.30 -13.14
C SER A 314 6.44 3.78 -14.58
N LEU A 315 5.29 3.64 -15.23
CA LEU A 315 5.05 4.14 -16.59
C LEU A 315 5.09 5.66 -16.65
N ASP A 316 5.46 6.20 -17.81
CA ASP A 316 5.39 7.64 -18.05
C ASP A 316 3.98 8.19 -17.83
N ARG A 317 3.91 9.42 -17.32
CA ARG A 317 2.64 10.08 -17.01
C ARG A 317 1.73 10.24 -18.23
N SER A 318 2.30 10.49 -19.39
CA SER A 318 1.54 10.66 -20.62
C SER A 318 0.90 9.33 -21.06
N GLN A 319 1.62 8.23 -20.91
CA GLN A 319 1.10 6.89 -21.19
C GLN A 319 -0.06 6.54 -20.25
N ARG A 320 0.12 6.72 -18.94
CA ARG A 320 -0.94 6.47 -17.96
C ARG A 320 -2.22 7.26 -18.28
N ARG A 321 -2.09 8.56 -18.56
CA ARG A 321 -3.23 9.40 -18.96
C ARG A 321 -3.95 8.95 -20.22
N ARG A 322 -3.20 8.40 -21.22
CA ARG A 322 -3.83 7.84 -22.41
C ARG A 322 -4.65 6.59 -22.09
N VAL A 323 -4.12 5.70 -21.24
CA VAL A 323 -4.86 4.51 -20.79
C VAL A 323 -6.10 4.92 -20.00
N GLU A 324 -5.97 5.85 -19.06
CA GLU A 324 -7.05 6.42 -18.27
C GLU A 324 -8.15 7.01 -19.16
N ALA A 325 -7.78 7.81 -20.15
CA ALA A 325 -8.72 8.40 -21.09
C ALA A 325 -9.40 7.36 -22.00
N ALA A 326 -8.66 6.36 -22.49
CA ALA A 326 -9.20 5.30 -23.33
C ALA A 326 -10.16 4.39 -22.54
N MET A 327 -9.88 4.14 -21.28
CA MET A 327 -10.75 3.39 -20.37
C MET A 327 -12.06 4.15 -20.12
N ALA A 328 -11.98 5.43 -19.76
CA ALA A 328 -13.16 6.27 -19.54
C ALA A 328 -14.05 6.42 -20.80
N GLN A 329 -13.51 6.22 -22.00
CA GLN A 329 -14.23 6.23 -23.26
C GLN A 329 -14.78 4.86 -23.69
N GLY A 330 -14.51 3.80 -22.88
CA GLY A 330 -14.92 2.43 -23.25
C GLY A 330 -14.12 1.83 -24.42
N ASN A 331 -12.95 2.38 -24.77
CA ASN A 331 -12.15 1.95 -25.92
C ASN A 331 -11.20 0.78 -25.59
N LEU A 332 -11.23 0.27 -24.37
CA LEU A 332 -10.37 -0.84 -23.91
C LEU A 332 -11.21 -2.04 -23.50
N LYS A 333 -10.80 -3.22 -23.90
CA LYS A 333 -11.37 -4.49 -23.45
C LYS A 333 -10.79 -4.93 -22.09
N ALA A 334 -9.50 -4.67 -21.86
CA ALA A 334 -8.91 -4.97 -20.56
C ALA A 334 -7.79 -3.98 -20.19
N VAL A 335 -7.60 -3.80 -18.88
CA VAL A 335 -6.46 -3.06 -18.33
C VAL A 335 -5.80 -3.89 -17.23
N VAL A 336 -4.52 -4.22 -17.40
CA VAL A 336 -3.72 -4.86 -16.36
C VAL A 336 -3.13 -3.78 -15.46
N ALA A 337 -3.47 -3.78 -14.19
CA ALA A 337 -3.12 -2.71 -13.26
C ALA A 337 -2.60 -3.22 -11.92
N THR A 338 -1.78 -2.38 -11.28
CA THR A 338 -1.43 -2.52 -9.87
C THR A 338 -2.33 -1.62 -9.01
N SER A 339 -1.96 -1.41 -7.74
CA SER A 339 -2.70 -0.52 -6.81
C SER A 339 -2.92 0.93 -7.28
N THR A 340 -2.43 1.31 -8.44
CA THR A 340 -2.66 2.66 -8.99
C THR A 340 -4.11 2.93 -9.35
N LEU A 341 -4.91 1.90 -9.54
CA LEU A 341 -6.35 1.98 -9.81
C LEU A 341 -7.22 1.47 -8.65
N ASP A 342 -6.61 1.16 -7.48
CA ASP A 342 -7.35 0.71 -6.29
C ASP A 342 -8.30 1.79 -5.74
N LEU A 343 -7.96 3.08 -5.89
CA LEU A 343 -8.66 4.19 -5.26
C LEU A 343 -9.66 4.89 -6.21
N GLY A 344 -10.74 5.36 -5.64
CA GLY A 344 -12.01 5.93 -6.04
C GLY A 344 -12.13 6.86 -7.25
N ILE A 345 -11.40 6.68 -8.32
CA ILE A 345 -11.61 7.39 -9.58
C ILE A 345 -12.70 6.66 -10.38
N ASP A 346 -13.60 7.42 -10.98
CA ASP A 346 -14.57 6.88 -11.91
C ASP A 346 -13.91 6.63 -13.28
N TRP A 347 -13.73 5.36 -13.59
CA TRP A 347 -13.07 4.92 -14.82
C TRP A 347 -14.03 4.54 -15.94
N GLY A 348 -15.32 4.84 -15.79
CA GLY A 348 -16.39 4.40 -16.71
C GLY A 348 -16.97 3.03 -16.34
N ASP A 349 -17.72 2.44 -17.25
CA ASP A 349 -18.41 1.18 -17.03
C ASP A 349 -17.40 0.01 -17.09
N ILE A 350 -17.06 -0.52 -15.92
CA ILE A 350 -16.25 -1.74 -15.75
C ILE A 350 -17.20 -2.87 -15.40
N ASP A 351 -17.25 -3.92 -16.24
CA ASP A 351 -18.19 -5.03 -16.07
C ASP A 351 -17.63 -6.11 -15.16
N LEU A 352 -16.29 -6.34 -15.20
CA LEU A 352 -15.63 -7.40 -14.46
C LEU A 352 -14.31 -6.91 -13.86
N VAL A 353 -14.08 -7.28 -12.61
CA VAL A 353 -12.76 -7.19 -11.98
C VAL A 353 -12.15 -8.59 -11.85
N ILE A 354 -10.98 -8.79 -12.44
CA ILE A 354 -10.19 -10.01 -12.25
C ILE A 354 -9.03 -9.69 -11.30
N HIS A 355 -8.81 -10.54 -10.31
CA HIS A 355 -7.67 -10.43 -9.42
C HIS A 355 -6.73 -11.63 -9.61
N ILE A 356 -5.56 -11.42 -10.19
CA ILE A 356 -4.56 -12.47 -10.39
C ILE A 356 -3.59 -12.49 -9.21
N GLY A 357 -3.47 -13.66 -8.59
CA GLY A 357 -2.86 -13.86 -7.28
C GLY A 357 -3.84 -13.62 -6.14
N ALA A 358 -3.44 -13.92 -4.90
CA ALA A 358 -4.29 -13.65 -3.75
C ALA A 358 -4.30 -12.15 -3.37
N PRO A 359 -5.42 -11.60 -2.87
CA PRO A 359 -5.57 -10.16 -2.64
C PRO A 359 -4.79 -9.62 -1.44
N LYS A 360 -4.25 -10.50 -0.57
CA LYS A 360 -3.46 -10.21 0.63
C LYS A 360 -4.21 -9.45 1.74
N GLY A 361 -5.50 -9.16 1.56
CA GLY A 361 -6.35 -8.49 2.53
C GLY A 361 -7.81 -8.42 2.08
N ALA A 362 -8.74 -8.54 3.04
CA ALA A 362 -10.19 -8.49 2.80
C ALA A 362 -10.63 -7.10 2.35
N SER A 363 -10.18 -6.06 3.05
CA SER A 363 -10.51 -4.67 2.73
C SER A 363 -10.01 -4.27 1.33
N ARG A 364 -8.83 -4.78 0.93
CA ARG A 364 -8.29 -4.53 -0.41
C ARG A 364 -9.11 -5.21 -1.49
N LEU A 365 -9.54 -6.45 -1.26
CA LEU A 365 -10.42 -7.15 -2.19
C LEU A 365 -11.72 -6.35 -2.39
N ALA A 366 -12.36 -5.93 -1.32
CA ALA A 366 -13.58 -5.12 -1.38
C ALA A 366 -13.38 -3.80 -2.16
N GLN A 367 -12.25 -3.11 -1.96
CA GLN A 367 -11.93 -1.88 -2.70
C GLN A 367 -11.75 -2.12 -4.21
N ARG A 368 -11.05 -3.20 -4.59
CA ARG A 368 -10.81 -3.56 -6.00
C ARG A 368 -12.09 -3.97 -6.71
N ILE A 369 -12.87 -4.84 -6.08
CA ILE A 369 -14.13 -5.30 -6.65
C ILE A 369 -15.14 -4.18 -6.79
N GLY A 370 -15.19 -3.25 -5.84
CA GLY A 370 -16.02 -2.06 -5.93
C GLY A 370 -15.69 -1.12 -7.10
N ARG A 371 -14.75 -1.50 -8.00
CA ARG A 371 -14.54 -0.82 -9.30
C ARG A 371 -15.46 -1.34 -10.39
N ALA A 372 -15.96 -2.58 -10.28
CA ALA A 372 -16.96 -3.10 -11.21
C ALA A 372 -18.34 -2.60 -10.83
N ASN A 373 -19.16 -2.27 -11.83
CA ASN A 373 -20.55 -1.82 -11.65
C ASN A 373 -20.67 -0.78 -10.53
N HIS A 374 -20.05 0.39 -10.72
CA HIS A 374 -19.91 1.44 -9.69
C HIS A 374 -21.27 2.04 -9.20
N ARG A 375 -22.31 1.19 -9.08
CA ARG A 375 -23.66 1.52 -8.65
C ARG A 375 -24.03 0.68 -7.43
N MET A 376 -24.79 1.26 -6.49
CA MET A 376 -25.22 0.55 -5.29
C MET A 376 -26.21 -0.59 -5.57
N ASP A 377 -26.97 -0.46 -6.62
CA ASP A 377 -28.11 -1.33 -6.91
C ASP A 377 -27.74 -2.55 -7.78
N GLU A 378 -26.53 -2.58 -8.32
CA GLU A 378 -26.02 -3.66 -9.15
C GLU A 378 -24.86 -4.39 -8.47
N PRO A 379 -24.81 -5.76 -8.49
CA PRO A 379 -23.70 -6.50 -7.89
C PRO A 379 -22.39 -6.26 -8.66
N SER A 380 -21.34 -5.90 -7.95
CA SER A 380 -20.00 -5.88 -8.50
C SER A 380 -19.53 -7.30 -8.78
N LYS A 381 -19.06 -7.58 -10.02
CA LYS A 381 -18.55 -8.89 -10.41
C LYS A 381 -17.04 -8.98 -10.22
N GLY A 382 -16.60 -10.06 -9.58
CA GLY A 382 -15.19 -10.30 -9.34
C GLY A 382 -14.77 -11.76 -9.52
N LEU A 383 -13.66 -11.97 -10.23
CA LEU A 383 -13.05 -13.28 -10.44
C LEU A 383 -11.67 -13.31 -9.77
N LEU A 384 -11.46 -14.24 -8.85
CA LEU A 384 -10.17 -14.48 -8.21
C LEU A 384 -9.44 -15.60 -8.94
N VAL A 385 -8.22 -15.34 -9.37
CA VAL A 385 -7.37 -16.28 -10.09
C VAL A 385 -6.11 -16.55 -9.26
N PRO A 386 -6.12 -17.56 -8.37
CA PRO A 386 -4.97 -17.87 -7.52
C PRO A 386 -3.78 -18.36 -8.36
N ALA A 387 -2.57 -17.98 -7.97
CA ALA A 387 -1.36 -18.38 -8.68
C ALA A 387 -0.78 -19.73 -8.21
N ASN A 388 -1.19 -20.21 -7.05
CA ASN A 388 -0.76 -21.49 -6.46
C ASN A 388 -1.78 -22.03 -5.45
N ARG A 389 -1.56 -23.25 -4.94
CA ARG A 389 -2.51 -23.91 -4.02
C ARG A 389 -2.70 -23.20 -2.69
N PHE A 390 -1.68 -22.58 -2.10
CA PHE A 390 -1.85 -21.77 -0.91
C PHE A 390 -2.70 -20.52 -1.18
N GLU A 391 -2.54 -19.91 -2.32
CA GLU A 391 -3.35 -18.74 -2.70
C GLU A 391 -4.82 -19.09 -2.94
N VAL A 392 -5.16 -20.35 -3.26
CA VAL A 392 -6.56 -20.80 -3.28
C VAL A 392 -7.18 -20.68 -1.88
N LEU A 393 -6.47 -21.10 -0.84
CA LEU A 393 -6.93 -20.98 0.55
C LEU A 393 -7.08 -19.50 0.95
N GLU A 394 -6.15 -18.66 0.55
CA GLU A 394 -6.21 -17.22 0.81
C GLU A 394 -7.34 -16.52 0.03
N CYS A 395 -7.54 -16.87 -1.23
CA CYS A 395 -8.66 -16.37 -2.02
C CYS A 395 -10.00 -16.80 -1.41
N ARG A 396 -10.10 -18.04 -0.91
CA ARG A 396 -11.28 -18.50 -0.20
C ARG A 396 -11.53 -17.71 1.09
N ALA A 397 -10.48 -17.51 1.88
CA ALA A 397 -10.53 -16.68 3.08
C ALA A 397 -10.98 -15.24 2.80
N ALA A 398 -10.45 -14.63 1.75
CA ALA A 398 -10.79 -13.27 1.34
C ALA A 398 -12.24 -13.16 0.82
N LEU A 399 -12.71 -14.16 0.09
CA LEU A 399 -14.08 -14.23 -0.41
C LEU A 399 -15.08 -14.39 0.76
N ASP A 400 -14.82 -15.30 1.70
CA ASP A 400 -15.65 -15.47 2.88
C ASP A 400 -15.67 -14.20 3.75
N ALA A 401 -14.51 -13.56 3.95
CA ALA A 401 -14.39 -12.30 4.66
C ALA A 401 -15.25 -11.19 4.03
N ASN A 402 -15.27 -11.10 2.70
CA ASN A 402 -16.08 -10.11 2.00
C ASN A 402 -17.57 -10.32 2.23
N TYR A 403 -18.07 -11.56 2.15
CA TYR A 403 -19.48 -11.87 2.43
C TYR A 403 -19.87 -11.66 3.89
N LEU A 404 -18.93 -11.82 4.82
CA LEU A 404 -19.14 -11.55 6.25
C LEU A 404 -19.02 -10.06 6.59
N GLY A 405 -18.63 -9.19 5.63
CA GLY A 405 -18.34 -7.79 5.89
C GLY A 405 -17.13 -7.58 6.80
N ALA A 406 -16.29 -8.61 6.95
CA ALA A 406 -15.11 -8.54 7.79
C ALA A 406 -14.06 -7.60 7.19
N GLN A 407 -13.39 -6.85 8.08
CA GLN A 407 -12.38 -5.87 7.70
C GLN A 407 -11.07 -6.14 8.42
N ASP A 408 -9.97 -5.82 7.78
CA ASP A 408 -8.61 -6.08 8.26
C ASP A 408 -7.73 -4.81 8.24
N THR A 409 -8.36 -3.66 8.49
CA THR A 409 -7.64 -2.39 8.58
C THR A 409 -6.66 -2.42 9.77
N PRO A 410 -5.38 -2.06 9.59
CA PRO A 410 -4.43 -1.97 10.69
C PRO A 410 -4.87 -0.97 11.76
N ALA A 411 -4.54 -1.26 13.02
CA ALA A 411 -4.75 -0.31 14.12
C ALA A 411 -3.91 0.95 13.96
N LEU A 412 -4.40 2.06 14.51
CA LEU A 412 -3.67 3.32 14.58
C LEU A 412 -2.41 3.13 15.47
N LYS A 413 -1.32 3.75 15.08
CA LYS A 413 -0.04 3.72 15.78
C LYS A 413 0.37 5.12 16.22
N PRO A 414 1.27 5.23 17.22
CA PRO A 414 1.87 6.51 17.60
C PRO A 414 2.52 7.20 16.40
N GLY A 415 2.44 8.51 16.36
CA GLY A 415 2.98 9.33 15.28
C GLY A 415 4.51 9.28 15.20
N GLY A 416 5.05 9.31 13.98
CA GLY A 416 6.49 9.23 13.75
C GLY A 416 7.25 10.47 14.23
N LEU A 417 8.35 10.27 14.99
CA LEU A 417 9.18 11.36 15.50
C LEU A 417 9.94 12.10 14.39
N ASP A 418 10.24 11.46 13.28
CA ASP A 418 10.80 12.08 12.08
C ASP A 418 9.79 12.99 11.36
N VAL A 419 8.50 12.61 11.36
CA VAL A 419 7.42 13.45 10.84
C VAL A 419 7.18 14.65 11.76
N LEU A 420 7.25 14.44 13.08
CA LEU A 420 7.19 15.51 14.07
C LEU A 420 8.31 16.53 13.86
N ALA A 421 9.54 16.06 13.65
CA ALA A 421 10.68 16.94 13.37
C ALA A 421 10.48 17.78 12.09
N GLN A 422 9.92 17.15 11.03
CA GLN A 422 9.56 17.87 9.80
C GLN A 422 8.50 18.94 10.06
N HIS A 423 7.50 18.65 10.88
CA HIS A 423 6.43 19.60 11.23
C HIS A 423 6.96 20.78 12.04
N ILE A 424 7.77 20.52 13.09
CA ILE A 424 8.42 21.58 13.91
C ILE A 424 9.23 22.52 13.03
N LEU A 425 10.02 21.97 12.11
CA LEU A 425 10.76 22.79 11.14
C LEU A 425 9.81 23.63 10.26
N GLY A 426 8.68 23.06 9.83
CA GLY A 426 7.65 23.76 9.08
C GLY A 426 7.04 24.93 9.85
N MET A 427 6.80 24.76 11.14
CA MET A 427 6.29 25.83 12.01
C MET A 427 7.29 26.97 12.15
N ALA A 428 8.58 26.65 12.35
CA ALA A 428 9.66 27.65 12.34
C ALA A 428 9.79 28.40 11.02
N VAL A 429 9.51 27.75 9.89
CA VAL A 429 9.50 28.39 8.54
C VAL A 429 8.30 29.33 8.38
N ALA A 430 7.16 29.02 8.97
CA ALA A 430 5.96 29.87 8.95
C ALA A 430 6.17 31.14 9.78
N ALA A 431 6.55 30.98 11.05
CA ALA A 431 6.80 32.06 12.01
C ALA A 431 7.62 31.54 13.20
N PRO A 432 8.26 32.44 13.99
CA PRO A 432 8.80 32.05 15.29
C PRO A 432 7.70 31.45 16.18
N PHE A 433 8.03 30.41 16.95
CA PHE A 433 7.07 29.71 17.82
C PHE A 433 7.59 29.56 19.26
N ASP A 434 6.66 29.48 20.20
CA ASP A 434 6.92 29.10 21.59
C ASP A 434 6.85 27.56 21.73
N GLY A 435 7.76 26.96 22.48
CA GLY A 435 7.83 25.49 22.64
C GLY A 435 6.60 24.90 23.33
N PRO A 436 6.24 25.37 24.54
CA PRO A 436 5.04 24.94 25.23
C PRO A 436 3.74 25.10 24.43
N GLU A 437 3.55 26.22 23.75
CA GLU A 437 2.37 26.46 22.93
C GLU A 437 2.29 25.44 21.76
N LEU A 438 3.42 25.20 21.08
CA LEU A 438 3.47 24.25 19.98
C LEU A 438 3.26 22.80 20.46
N HIS A 439 3.82 22.41 21.61
CA HIS A 439 3.56 21.10 22.21
C HIS A 439 2.07 20.92 22.50
N GLY A 440 1.45 21.93 23.17
CA GLY A 440 0.02 21.92 23.45
C GLY A 440 -0.86 21.80 22.19
N GLU A 441 -0.41 22.39 21.07
CA GLU A 441 -1.07 22.21 19.77
C GLU A 441 -0.92 20.76 19.24
N ILE A 442 0.29 20.22 19.27
CA ILE A 442 0.64 18.91 18.71
C ILE A 442 -0.10 17.76 19.40
N ILE A 443 -0.19 17.79 20.73
CA ILE A 443 -0.86 16.72 21.49
C ILE A 443 -2.38 16.69 21.27
N THR A 444 -2.96 17.69 20.60
CA THR A 444 -4.36 17.63 20.14
C THR A 444 -4.56 16.69 18.96
N ALA A 445 -3.50 16.28 18.26
CA ALA A 445 -3.54 15.32 17.18
C ALA A 445 -3.51 13.88 17.72
N GLU A 446 -4.48 13.05 17.37
CA GLU A 446 -4.63 11.69 17.90
C GLU A 446 -3.34 10.83 17.87
N PRO A 447 -2.53 10.80 16.78
CA PRO A 447 -1.29 10.01 16.79
C PRO A 447 -0.22 10.52 17.78
N TYR A 448 -0.34 11.76 18.24
CA TYR A 448 0.62 12.44 19.14
C TYR A 448 0.04 12.80 20.51
N ARG A 449 -1.15 12.32 20.84
CA ARG A 449 -1.83 12.69 22.09
C ARG A 449 -1.05 12.33 23.36
N ASP A 450 -0.27 11.25 23.28
CA ASP A 450 0.52 10.72 24.39
C ASP A 450 2.00 11.18 24.31
N LEU A 451 2.30 12.20 23.49
CA LEU A 451 3.66 12.76 23.37
C LEU A 451 4.01 13.56 24.64
N ASP A 452 4.97 13.05 25.39
CA ASP A 452 5.48 13.74 26.57
C ASP A 452 6.37 14.94 26.23
N TRP A 453 6.47 15.89 27.18
CA TRP A 453 7.27 17.09 27.00
C TRP A 453 8.75 16.81 26.74
N GLN A 454 9.34 15.84 27.44
CA GLN A 454 10.75 15.52 27.31
C GLN A 454 11.09 15.00 25.91
N THR A 455 10.26 14.13 25.39
CA THR A 455 10.40 13.62 23.99
C THR A 455 10.24 14.76 22.97
N PHE A 456 9.23 15.65 23.16
CA PHE A 456 9.06 16.83 22.30
C PHE A 456 10.30 17.74 22.34
N GLU A 457 10.84 18.05 23.52
CA GLU A 457 12.03 18.91 23.70
C GLU A 457 13.24 18.30 22.99
N ARG A 458 13.44 16.97 23.09
CA ARG A 458 14.49 16.26 22.36
C ARG A 458 14.34 16.35 20.83
N VAL A 459 13.10 16.31 20.31
CA VAL A 459 12.87 16.52 18.89
C VAL A 459 13.17 17.96 18.46
N VAL A 460 12.83 18.96 19.30
CA VAL A 460 13.19 20.37 19.04
C VAL A 460 14.71 20.55 19.04
N ASP A 461 15.43 19.97 20.02
CA ASP A 461 16.90 20.01 20.06
C ASP A 461 17.52 19.33 18.84
N PHE A 462 16.99 18.18 18.43
CA PHE A 462 17.41 17.54 17.20
C PHE A 462 17.25 18.45 15.96
N VAL A 463 16.12 19.15 15.82
CA VAL A 463 15.91 20.10 14.70
C VAL A 463 16.86 21.29 14.80
N ALA A 464 17.22 21.68 16.03
CA ALA A 464 18.12 22.81 16.27
C ALA A 464 19.60 22.48 16.03
N THR A 465 20.02 21.26 16.34
CA THR A 465 21.47 20.91 16.41
C THR A 465 21.85 19.71 15.55
N GLY A 466 20.89 18.90 15.11
CA GLY A 466 21.13 17.60 14.49
C GLY A 466 21.42 16.48 15.50
N GLY A 467 21.34 16.74 16.82
CA GLY A 467 21.76 15.87 17.91
C GLY A 467 23.17 16.17 18.42
N TYR A 468 23.50 15.61 19.58
CA TYR A 468 24.78 15.87 20.26
C TYR A 468 26.00 15.55 19.38
N ALA A 469 25.95 14.41 18.69
CA ALA A 469 27.04 13.95 17.83
C ALA A 469 27.27 14.83 16.59
N LEU A 470 26.26 15.57 16.15
CA LEU A 470 26.30 16.38 14.94
C LEU A 470 26.33 17.90 15.20
N LYS A 471 26.23 18.36 16.45
CA LYS A 471 26.07 19.77 16.83
C LYS A 471 27.21 20.70 16.39
N THR A 472 28.40 20.17 16.13
CA THR A 472 29.55 20.94 15.63
C THR A 472 29.44 21.32 14.16
N TYR A 473 28.51 20.73 13.43
CA TYR A 473 28.33 21.01 12.01
C TYR A 473 27.16 21.97 11.79
N GLU A 474 27.46 23.25 11.49
CA GLU A 474 26.46 24.30 11.24
C GLU A 474 25.37 23.92 10.24
N ARG A 475 25.66 23.04 9.29
CA ARG A 475 24.68 22.60 8.28
C ARG A 475 23.47 21.86 8.87
N TYR A 476 23.56 21.34 10.08
CA TYR A 476 22.46 20.66 10.77
C TYR A 476 21.70 21.57 11.70
N ALA A 477 22.21 22.78 12.01
CA ALA A 477 21.52 23.80 12.79
C ALA A 477 20.45 24.49 11.93
N ARG A 478 19.18 24.05 12.06
CA ARG A 478 18.08 24.53 11.21
C ARG A 478 17.22 25.56 11.90
N ILE A 479 17.05 25.44 13.20
CA ILE A 479 16.35 26.41 14.04
C ILE A 479 17.24 26.85 15.18
N GLY A 480 16.96 28.02 15.72
CA GLY A 480 17.67 28.56 16.91
C GLY A 480 16.74 29.34 17.79
N LYS A 481 17.07 29.40 19.06
CA LYS A 481 16.34 30.14 20.06
C LYS A 481 16.75 31.62 20.00
N ARG A 482 15.77 32.50 19.82
CA ARG A 482 15.95 33.94 19.77
C ARG A 482 16.08 34.52 21.20
N LYS A 483 16.47 35.82 21.30
CA LYS A 483 16.56 36.54 22.58
C LYS A 483 15.23 36.65 23.33
N ASP A 484 14.12 36.64 22.59
CA ASP A 484 12.75 36.65 23.11
C ASP A 484 12.26 35.25 23.56
N GLY A 485 13.09 34.23 23.50
CA GLY A 485 12.76 32.85 23.90
C GLY A 485 12.11 32.01 22.80
N LEU A 486 11.67 32.61 21.70
CA LEU A 486 11.02 31.90 20.61
C LEU A 486 12.00 31.15 19.71
N TRP A 487 11.58 30.02 19.19
CA TRP A 487 12.31 29.24 18.18
C TRP A 487 12.03 29.78 16.77
N ALA A 488 13.06 29.95 15.96
CA ALA A 488 12.95 30.43 14.58
C ALA A 488 13.96 29.75 13.68
N ILE A 489 13.76 29.82 12.35
CA ILE A 489 14.76 29.31 11.39
C ILE A 489 16.11 30.01 11.59
N ALA A 490 17.21 29.24 11.61
CA ALA A 490 18.55 29.74 11.78
C ALA A 490 18.98 30.61 10.58
N HIS A 491 18.65 30.20 9.36
CA HIS A 491 19.03 30.88 8.13
C HIS A 491 17.89 30.88 7.11
N ARG A 492 17.83 31.90 6.24
CA ARG A 492 16.78 32.05 5.22
C ARG A 492 16.72 30.89 4.22
N HIS A 493 17.84 30.27 3.90
CA HIS A 493 17.89 29.14 2.97
C HIS A 493 17.17 27.89 3.49
N VAL A 494 17.06 27.71 4.82
CA VAL A 494 16.32 26.59 5.44
C VAL A 494 14.88 26.53 4.94
N ALA A 495 14.22 27.68 4.80
CA ALA A 495 12.86 27.73 4.29
C ALA A 495 12.75 27.27 2.83
N GLN A 496 13.76 27.51 2.00
CA GLN A 496 13.78 27.03 0.62
C GLN A 496 14.03 25.53 0.56
N GLN A 497 14.98 25.04 1.35
CA GLN A 497 15.28 23.60 1.45
C GLN A 497 14.08 22.80 1.97
N TYR A 498 13.42 23.28 3.01
CA TYR A 498 12.18 22.69 3.53
C TYR A 498 11.12 22.53 2.42
N ARG A 499 10.86 23.59 1.64
CA ARG A 499 9.85 23.54 0.57
C ARG A 499 10.17 22.56 -0.55
N LEU A 500 11.46 22.28 -0.81
CA LEU A 500 11.90 21.32 -1.83
C LEU A 500 11.84 19.87 -1.35
N ASN A 501 11.96 19.63 -0.03
CA ASN A 501 12.14 18.29 0.54
C ASN A 501 10.98 17.85 1.45
N ILE A 502 9.89 18.61 1.53
CA ILE A 502 8.74 18.24 2.36
C ILE A 502 8.04 16.99 1.83
N GLY A 503 7.55 16.18 2.76
CA GLY A 503 6.74 15.01 2.53
C GLY A 503 7.33 13.76 3.18
N THR A 504 6.50 12.73 3.26
CA THR A 504 6.83 11.46 3.93
C THR A 504 7.00 10.30 2.95
N ILE A 505 6.84 10.54 1.64
CA ILE A 505 7.06 9.55 0.59
C ILE A 505 8.52 9.58 0.20
N VAL A 506 9.27 8.57 0.61
CA VAL A 506 10.66 8.36 0.18
C VAL A 506 10.67 7.30 -0.91
N GLU A 507 10.82 7.75 -2.16
CA GLU A 507 10.92 6.85 -3.31
C GLU A 507 12.31 6.18 -3.32
N ALA A 508 12.35 4.89 -3.74
CA ALA A 508 13.61 4.24 -4.08
C ALA A 508 14.32 5.03 -5.20
N PRO A 509 15.66 4.97 -5.29
CA PRO A 509 16.38 5.58 -6.41
C PRO A 509 15.89 5.00 -7.74
N MET A 510 15.45 5.88 -8.64
CA MET A 510 14.85 5.51 -9.93
C MET A 510 15.60 6.24 -11.05
N LEU A 511 15.93 5.51 -12.11
CA LEU A 511 16.44 6.09 -13.34
C LEU A 511 15.33 6.23 -14.38
N THR A 512 15.37 7.32 -15.14
CA THR A 512 14.43 7.55 -16.25
C THR A 512 14.84 6.70 -17.46
N VAL A 513 13.95 5.82 -17.90
CA VAL A 513 14.18 4.99 -19.09
C VAL A 513 13.85 5.79 -20.35
N ARG A 514 14.83 6.00 -21.18
CA ARG A 514 14.74 6.79 -22.41
C ARG A 514 14.97 5.93 -23.65
N LEU A 515 13.95 5.81 -24.49
CA LEU A 515 14.02 5.11 -25.76
C LEU A 515 14.70 6.00 -26.80
N VAL A 516 15.79 5.51 -27.37
CA VAL A 516 16.53 6.16 -28.45
C VAL A 516 16.42 5.36 -29.76
N LYS A 517 16.46 6.02 -30.91
CA LYS A 517 16.33 5.34 -32.20
C LYS A 517 17.57 4.54 -32.61
N ARG A 518 18.76 5.00 -32.20
CA ARG A 518 20.05 4.38 -32.47
C ARG A 518 21.00 4.62 -31.30
N ARG A 519 21.96 3.73 -31.09
CA ARG A 519 23.00 3.83 -30.08
C ARG A 519 23.78 5.17 -30.11
N ASN A 520 24.04 5.70 -31.29
CA ASN A 520 24.75 6.97 -31.45
C ASN A 520 23.92 8.23 -31.06
N SER A 521 22.67 8.04 -30.64
CA SER A 521 21.76 9.10 -30.18
C SER A 521 21.71 9.25 -28.65
N ILE A 522 22.58 8.57 -27.91
CA ILE A 522 22.68 8.68 -26.45
C ILE A 522 22.98 10.15 -26.08
N GLY A 523 22.13 10.73 -25.24
CA GLY A 523 22.21 12.14 -24.80
C GLY A 523 21.63 13.17 -25.77
N ARG A 524 21.02 12.78 -26.91
CA ARG A 524 20.43 13.70 -27.89
C ARG A 524 18.90 13.62 -28.01
N GLY A 525 18.23 13.50 -26.87
CA GLY A 525 16.76 13.34 -26.83
C GLY A 525 16.32 11.87 -26.84
N GLY A 526 15.05 11.61 -27.07
CA GLY A 526 14.42 10.28 -27.04
C GLY A 526 13.11 10.31 -26.26
N GLN A 527 12.28 9.30 -26.45
CA GLN A 527 11.01 9.17 -25.77
C GLN A 527 11.22 8.65 -24.34
N VAL A 528 10.66 9.32 -23.35
CA VAL A 528 10.60 8.80 -21.97
C VAL A 528 9.52 7.72 -21.92
N LEU A 529 9.89 6.51 -21.49
CA LEU A 529 8.96 5.39 -21.29
C LEU A 529 8.46 5.34 -19.86
N GLY A 530 9.27 5.77 -18.90
CA GLY A 530 8.95 5.74 -17.48
C GLY A 530 10.21 5.72 -16.60
N LYS A 531 10.09 5.10 -15.41
CA LYS A 531 11.19 5.01 -14.46
C LYS A 531 11.35 3.58 -13.96
N VAL A 532 12.59 3.12 -13.86
CA VAL A 532 12.96 1.79 -13.33
C VAL A 532 13.96 1.98 -12.19
N GLU A 533 13.95 1.06 -11.22
CA GLU A 533 14.86 1.13 -10.07
C GLU A 533 16.32 1.07 -10.51
N GLU A 534 17.15 1.98 -9.95
CA GLU A 534 18.58 2.07 -10.21
C GLU A 534 19.28 0.73 -9.96
N ALA A 535 18.93 0.05 -8.85
CA ALA A 535 19.52 -1.24 -8.48
C ALA A 535 19.32 -2.37 -9.51
N PHE A 536 18.19 -2.36 -10.25
CA PHE A 536 18.00 -3.30 -11.34
C PHE A 536 18.85 -2.95 -12.56
N LEU A 537 18.86 -1.68 -12.94
CA LEU A 537 19.58 -1.22 -14.14
C LEU A 537 21.11 -1.29 -13.98
N GLU A 538 21.63 -1.17 -12.76
CA GLU A 538 23.06 -1.32 -12.45
C GLU A 538 23.57 -2.76 -12.62
N GLN A 539 22.68 -3.76 -12.57
CA GLN A 539 23.01 -5.17 -12.79
C GLN A 539 23.10 -5.55 -14.27
N LEU A 540 22.55 -4.71 -15.15
CA LEU A 540 22.53 -4.98 -16.59
C LEU A 540 23.86 -4.60 -17.26
N VAL A 541 24.28 -5.47 -18.16
CA VAL A 541 25.39 -5.22 -19.07
C VAL A 541 24.84 -4.68 -20.40
N GLN A 542 25.60 -3.84 -21.08
CA GLN A 542 25.20 -3.33 -22.38
C GLN A 542 24.89 -4.46 -23.36
N GLY A 543 23.71 -4.42 -23.98
CA GLY A 543 23.19 -5.45 -24.87
C GLY A 543 22.21 -6.41 -24.22
N ASP A 544 22.10 -6.38 -22.87
CA ASP A 544 21.07 -7.13 -22.16
C ASP A 544 19.68 -6.64 -22.54
N THR A 545 18.72 -7.55 -22.51
CA THR A 545 17.33 -7.25 -22.85
C THR A 545 16.44 -7.33 -21.63
N PHE A 546 15.52 -6.37 -21.52
CA PHE A 546 14.50 -6.38 -20.48
C PHE A 546 13.17 -5.85 -21.00
N GLN A 547 12.10 -6.30 -20.38
CA GLN A 547 10.74 -5.89 -20.71
C GLN A 547 10.32 -4.72 -19.84
N PHE A 548 9.83 -3.65 -20.47
CA PHE A 548 9.29 -2.50 -19.75
C PHE A 548 8.30 -1.73 -20.63
N ALA A 549 7.22 -1.24 -20.03
CA ALA A 549 6.14 -0.52 -20.70
C ALA A 549 5.51 -1.34 -21.86
N GLY A 550 5.39 -2.66 -21.67
CA GLY A 550 4.85 -3.60 -22.66
C GLY A 550 5.76 -3.82 -23.88
N THR A 551 7.05 -3.47 -23.81
CA THR A 551 7.98 -3.59 -24.95
C THR A 551 9.30 -4.21 -24.49
N VAL A 552 9.87 -5.09 -25.29
CA VAL A 552 11.23 -5.59 -25.05
C VAL A 552 12.25 -4.57 -25.51
N LEU A 553 13.17 -4.24 -24.60
CA LEU A 553 14.16 -3.19 -24.76
C LEU A 553 15.57 -3.77 -24.62
N THR A 554 16.51 -3.27 -25.40
CA THR A 554 17.95 -3.53 -25.22
C THR A 554 18.56 -2.39 -24.41
N PHE A 555 19.28 -2.73 -23.35
CA PHE A 555 20.00 -1.79 -22.50
C PHE A 555 21.27 -1.31 -23.21
N GLU A 556 21.43 0.02 -23.31
CA GLU A 556 22.57 0.65 -23.97
C GLU A 556 23.54 1.30 -22.99
N GLY A 557 23.08 1.68 -21.80
CA GLY A 557 23.90 2.26 -20.74
C GLY A 557 23.19 3.32 -19.92
N ILE A 558 23.86 3.76 -18.85
CA ILE A 558 23.40 4.81 -17.94
C ILE A 558 24.24 6.06 -18.11
N ARG A 559 23.60 7.23 -18.14
CA ARG A 559 24.25 8.53 -18.06
C ARG A 559 23.48 9.43 -17.11
N GLU A 560 24.12 9.90 -16.07
CA GLU A 560 23.50 10.68 -14.99
C GLU A 560 22.32 9.92 -14.36
N ASN A 561 21.11 10.44 -14.48
CA ASN A 561 19.87 9.84 -13.94
C ASN A 561 19.01 9.22 -15.05
N GLU A 562 19.58 8.90 -16.22
CA GLU A 562 18.87 8.33 -17.35
C GLU A 562 19.50 7.02 -17.80
N ALA A 563 18.66 6.02 -18.05
CA ALA A 563 19.01 4.77 -18.70
C ALA A 563 18.55 4.83 -20.17
N PHE A 564 19.47 4.62 -21.08
CA PHE A 564 19.20 4.64 -22.52
C PHE A 564 18.95 3.24 -23.03
N VAL A 565 17.89 3.09 -23.83
CA VAL A 565 17.45 1.80 -24.37
C VAL A 565 17.06 1.94 -25.84
N THR A 566 17.17 0.84 -26.57
CA THR A 566 16.64 0.66 -27.93
C THR A 566 15.58 -0.43 -27.93
N ARG A 567 14.72 -0.48 -28.96
CA ARG A 567 13.76 -1.59 -29.10
C ARG A 567 14.52 -2.87 -29.48
N SER A 568 14.10 -4.01 -28.90
CA SER A 568 14.65 -5.32 -29.21
C SER A 568 13.61 -6.19 -29.90
N GLU A 569 14.07 -7.03 -30.82
CA GLU A 569 13.28 -8.09 -31.46
C GLU A 569 13.49 -9.46 -30.76
N LYS A 570 14.39 -9.53 -29.78
CA LYS A 570 14.64 -10.74 -29.00
C LYS A 570 13.42 -11.09 -28.14
N ARG A 571 13.14 -12.39 -28.01
CA ARG A 571 12.02 -12.89 -27.19
C ARG A 571 12.39 -13.07 -25.73
N ASP A 572 13.66 -13.39 -25.44
CA ASP A 572 14.16 -13.56 -24.08
C ASP A 572 14.51 -12.20 -23.47
N ALA A 573 13.76 -11.76 -22.49
CA ALA A 573 13.96 -10.50 -21.82
C ALA A 573 13.70 -10.62 -20.32
N SER A 574 14.60 -10.10 -19.49
CA SER A 574 14.36 -9.98 -18.06
C SER A 574 13.26 -8.96 -17.77
N VAL A 575 12.48 -9.17 -16.69
CA VAL A 575 11.49 -8.20 -16.25
C VAL A 575 12.05 -7.44 -15.05
N PRO A 576 11.99 -6.08 -15.01
CA PRO A 576 12.53 -5.30 -13.91
C PRO A 576 11.99 -5.74 -12.56
N SER A 577 12.88 -6.01 -11.62
CA SER A 577 12.51 -6.21 -10.22
C SER A 577 12.29 -4.84 -9.55
N TYR A 578 11.29 -4.77 -8.70
CA TYR A 578 10.96 -3.57 -7.93
C TYR A 578 11.02 -3.89 -6.45
N ALA A 579 11.84 -3.18 -5.70
CA ALA A 579 12.01 -3.38 -4.25
C ALA A 579 10.80 -2.93 -3.42
N GLY A 580 9.85 -2.19 -4.04
CA GLY A 580 8.67 -1.65 -3.37
C GLY A 580 7.44 -2.54 -3.51
N GLY A 581 6.67 -2.67 -2.40
CA GLY A 581 5.25 -2.99 -2.49
C GLY A 581 4.86 -4.45 -2.65
N LYS A 582 5.53 -5.39 -1.99
CA LYS A 582 4.89 -6.68 -1.70
C LYS A 582 3.90 -6.44 -0.56
N PHE A 583 2.61 -6.53 -0.87
CA PHE A 583 1.58 -6.51 0.17
C PHE A 583 1.76 -7.72 1.08
N ALA A 584 1.77 -7.49 2.39
CA ALA A 584 1.79 -8.57 3.35
C ALA A 584 0.39 -9.20 3.47
N LEU A 585 0.35 -10.50 3.69
CA LEU A 585 -0.87 -11.21 4.12
C LEU A 585 -1.35 -10.60 5.44
N THR A 586 -2.62 -10.16 5.52
CA THR A 586 -3.16 -9.57 6.74
C THR A 586 -3.34 -10.61 7.84
N THR A 587 -3.31 -10.15 9.10
CA THR A 587 -3.50 -11.04 10.27
C THR A 587 -4.84 -11.75 10.22
N TYR A 588 -5.89 -11.05 9.81
CA TYR A 588 -7.23 -11.62 9.68
C TYR A 588 -7.27 -12.77 8.66
N LEU A 589 -6.77 -12.56 7.44
CA LEU A 589 -6.75 -13.63 6.43
C LEU A 589 -5.86 -14.80 6.84
N ALA A 590 -4.74 -14.53 7.49
CA ALA A 590 -3.85 -15.56 8.03
C ALA A 590 -4.59 -16.45 9.05
N GLU A 591 -5.37 -15.85 9.94
CA GLU A 591 -6.18 -16.58 10.93
C GLU A 591 -7.26 -17.43 10.24
N VAL A 592 -7.95 -16.89 9.24
CA VAL A 592 -8.97 -17.64 8.49
C VAL A 592 -8.34 -18.81 7.72
N VAL A 593 -7.18 -18.60 7.09
CA VAL A 593 -6.43 -19.69 6.41
C VAL A 593 -6.05 -20.80 7.38
N ARG A 594 -5.56 -20.47 8.59
CA ARG A 594 -5.30 -21.48 9.64
C ARG A 594 -6.58 -22.22 10.03
N GLY A 595 -7.70 -21.50 10.12
CA GLY A 595 -9.02 -22.11 10.38
C GLY A 595 -9.45 -23.09 9.29
N ILE A 596 -9.28 -22.73 8.01
CA ILE A 596 -9.59 -23.62 6.88
C ILE A 596 -8.71 -24.88 6.92
N LEU A 597 -7.42 -24.76 7.19
CA LEU A 597 -6.51 -25.91 7.30
C LEU A 597 -6.91 -26.86 8.43
N ALA A 598 -7.31 -26.30 9.58
CA ALA A 598 -7.65 -27.06 10.78
C ALA A 598 -9.01 -27.76 10.69
N ASP A 599 -9.93 -27.31 9.82
CA ASP A 599 -11.29 -27.85 9.71
C ASP A 599 -11.55 -28.50 8.33
N PRO A 600 -11.46 -29.86 8.23
CA PRO A 600 -11.74 -30.56 6.99
C PRO A 600 -13.18 -30.37 6.45
N GLN A 601 -14.15 -29.98 7.28
CA GLN A 601 -15.53 -29.74 6.81
C GLN A 601 -15.58 -28.50 5.91
N SER A 602 -14.73 -27.52 6.17
CA SER A 602 -14.60 -26.31 5.35
C SER A 602 -14.07 -26.58 3.93
N TRP A 603 -13.40 -27.72 3.72
CA TRP A 603 -12.77 -28.06 2.44
C TRP A 603 -13.76 -28.36 1.31
N SER A 604 -15.03 -28.65 1.65
CA SER A 604 -16.07 -28.86 0.62
C SER A 604 -16.21 -27.69 -0.35
N LYS A 605 -15.76 -26.48 0.05
CA LYS A 605 -15.77 -25.25 -0.74
C LYS A 605 -14.49 -25.02 -1.55
N LEU A 606 -13.50 -25.92 -1.45
CA LEU A 606 -12.23 -25.84 -2.16
C LEU A 606 -12.29 -26.70 -3.44
N PRO A 607 -11.53 -26.33 -4.49
CA PRO A 607 -11.34 -27.19 -5.67
C PRO A 607 -10.82 -28.59 -5.29
N ALA A 608 -11.21 -29.62 -6.04
CA ALA A 608 -10.83 -31.01 -5.76
C ALA A 608 -9.33 -31.20 -5.58
N GLN A 609 -8.56 -30.67 -6.50
CA GLN A 609 -7.09 -30.76 -6.48
C GLN A 609 -6.42 -30.14 -5.23
N VAL A 610 -7.05 -29.18 -4.57
CA VAL A 610 -6.55 -28.60 -3.31
C VAL A 610 -6.94 -29.49 -2.13
N ARG A 611 -8.14 -30.08 -2.16
CA ARG A 611 -8.54 -31.07 -1.17
C ARG A 611 -7.63 -32.28 -1.17
N ASP A 612 -7.36 -32.83 -2.38
CA ASP A 612 -6.46 -33.98 -2.55
C ASP A 612 -5.05 -33.65 -2.03
N TRP A 613 -4.57 -32.44 -2.25
CA TRP A 613 -3.27 -31.97 -1.72
C TRP A 613 -3.26 -31.90 -0.18
N LEU A 614 -4.33 -31.42 0.44
CA LEU A 614 -4.46 -31.37 1.91
C LEU A 614 -4.62 -32.79 2.50
N ASP A 615 -5.35 -33.67 1.83
CA ASP A 615 -5.47 -35.06 2.24
C ASP A 615 -4.12 -35.81 2.11
N LEU A 616 -3.37 -35.56 1.06
CA LEU A 616 -2.00 -36.08 0.89
C LEU A 616 -1.08 -35.60 2.02
N GLN A 617 -1.20 -34.32 2.44
CA GLN A 617 -0.46 -33.81 3.59
C GLN A 617 -0.79 -34.60 4.86
N ARG A 618 -2.06 -34.91 5.10
CA ARG A 618 -2.51 -35.69 6.27
C ARG A 618 -2.00 -37.13 6.27
N GLN A 619 -1.82 -37.71 5.08
CA GLN A 619 -1.26 -39.06 4.92
C GLN A 619 0.24 -39.11 5.17
N ASN A 620 0.98 -38.10 4.69
CA ASN A 620 2.44 -38.09 4.73
C ASN A 620 2.99 -37.40 5.99
N SER A 621 2.19 -36.56 6.65
CA SER A 621 2.57 -35.80 7.84
C SER A 621 1.30 -35.45 8.65
N ARG A 622 1.12 -34.19 8.96
CA ARG A 622 0.01 -33.65 9.73
C ARG A 622 -0.40 -32.28 9.19
N LEU A 623 -1.62 -31.84 9.46
CA LEU A 623 -2.05 -30.45 9.34
C LEU A 623 -2.06 -29.81 10.74
N PRO A 624 -1.62 -28.52 10.88
CA PRO A 624 -1.67 -27.83 12.16
C PRO A 624 -3.12 -27.50 12.53
N MET A 625 -3.44 -27.55 13.82
CA MET A 625 -4.65 -26.93 14.35
C MET A 625 -4.49 -25.39 14.29
N LYS A 626 -5.62 -24.67 14.44
CA LYS A 626 -5.67 -23.19 14.27
C LYS A 626 -4.60 -22.43 15.07
N ASP A 627 -4.33 -22.89 16.30
CA ASP A 627 -3.41 -22.24 17.23
C ASP A 627 -2.06 -22.99 17.41
N GLU A 628 -1.86 -24.10 16.69
CA GLU A 628 -0.64 -24.86 16.71
C GLU A 628 0.41 -24.32 15.73
N LEU A 629 1.67 -24.57 16.04
CA LEU A 629 2.78 -24.46 15.08
C LEU A 629 3.24 -25.85 14.68
N LEU A 630 3.05 -26.22 13.44
CA LEU A 630 3.67 -27.41 12.88
C LEU A 630 5.12 -27.10 12.49
N VAL A 631 6.05 -27.92 12.98
CA VAL A 631 7.46 -27.93 12.61
C VAL A 631 7.82 -29.28 12.04
N GLU A 632 8.19 -29.32 10.77
CA GLU A 632 8.65 -30.52 10.11
C GLU A 632 10.17 -30.51 9.97
N THR A 633 10.83 -31.67 10.18
CA THR A 633 12.25 -31.83 9.91
C THR A 633 12.49 -33.06 9.03
N PHE A 634 13.34 -32.92 8.03
CA PHE A 634 13.65 -34.02 7.11
C PHE A 634 15.05 -33.82 6.47
N PRO A 635 15.72 -34.93 6.11
CA PRO A 635 16.94 -34.91 5.31
C PRO A 635 16.61 -34.78 3.83
N ARG A 636 17.46 -34.06 3.07
CA ARG A 636 17.39 -34.04 1.60
C ARG A 636 18.75 -33.64 1.03
N ASN A 637 19.30 -34.36 0.15
CA ASN A 637 20.64 -34.17 -0.40
C ASN A 637 21.58 -33.79 0.78
N ASP A 638 22.60 -34.10 1.10
CA ASP A 638 23.55 -33.83 2.20
C ASP A 638 23.20 -32.68 3.20
N ARG A 639 21.92 -32.32 3.31
CA ARG A 639 21.40 -31.25 4.18
C ARG A 639 20.19 -31.71 4.98
N PHE A 640 19.95 -31.01 6.09
CA PHE A 640 18.79 -31.22 6.93
C PHE A 640 17.96 -29.93 6.94
N TYR A 641 16.66 -30.08 6.84
CA TYR A 641 15.71 -28.99 6.75
C TYR A 641 14.79 -28.96 7.96
N LEU A 642 14.50 -27.76 8.42
CA LEU A 642 13.42 -27.43 9.35
C LEU A 642 12.44 -26.56 8.58
N VAL A 643 11.17 -26.97 8.49
CA VAL A 643 10.10 -26.16 7.93
C VAL A 643 9.05 -25.94 9.00
N ALA A 644 8.78 -24.66 9.30
CA ALA A 644 7.72 -24.24 10.21
C ALA A 644 6.60 -23.57 9.43
N PHE A 645 5.35 -23.76 9.86
CA PHE A 645 4.14 -23.24 9.21
C PHE A 645 3.37 -22.27 10.13
N PRO A 646 3.89 -21.06 10.39
CA PRO A 646 3.21 -20.10 11.26
C PRO A 646 2.02 -19.42 10.61
N PHE A 647 2.00 -19.27 9.28
CA PHE A 647 0.98 -18.54 8.51
C PHE A 647 0.79 -17.09 8.99
N GLU A 648 1.88 -16.37 9.27
CA GLU A 648 1.84 -15.00 9.79
C GLU A 648 2.40 -13.96 8.81
N GLY A 649 2.58 -14.34 7.55
CA GLY A 649 3.08 -13.44 6.53
C GLY A 649 4.60 -13.33 6.52
N ARG A 650 5.11 -12.99 5.34
CA ARG A 650 6.54 -13.05 5.02
C ARG A 650 7.44 -12.22 5.93
N LEU A 651 6.98 -11.01 6.35
CA LEU A 651 7.82 -10.12 7.15
C LEU A 651 8.08 -10.68 8.55
N ALA A 652 7.03 -11.15 9.24
CA ALA A 652 7.16 -11.83 10.53
C ALA A 652 8.03 -13.09 10.40
N HIS A 653 7.84 -13.88 9.33
CA HIS A 653 8.65 -15.07 9.07
C HIS A 653 10.12 -14.74 8.75
N GLN A 654 10.42 -13.64 8.08
CA GLN A 654 11.80 -13.21 7.85
C GLN A 654 12.50 -12.87 9.17
N THR A 655 11.83 -12.14 10.04
CA THR A 655 12.37 -11.83 11.38
C THR A 655 12.54 -13.09 12.21
N LEU A 656 11.54 -13.97 12.22
CA LEU A 656 11.64 -15.28 12.88
C LEU A 656 12.82 -16.09 12.34
N GLY A 657 12.99 -16.17 11.02
CA GLY A 657 14.07 -16.93 10.38
C GLY A 657 15.46 -16.45 10.78
N MET A 658 15.64 -15.14 10.87
CA MET A 658 16.89 -14.53 11.33
C MET A 658 17.19 -14.88 12.79
N LEU A 659 16.20 -14.78 13.67
CA LEU A 659 16.36 -15.09 15.10
C LEU A 659 16.56 -16.58 15.33
N LEU A 660 15.79 -17.44 14.65
CA LEU A 660 15.96 -18.89 14.70
C LEU A 660 17.32 -19.33 14.22
N THR A 661 17.83 -18.79 13.13
CA THR A 661 19.15 -19.12 12.61
C THR A 661 20.23 -18.86 13.64
N ARG A 662 20.18 -17.74 14.39
CA ARG A 662 21.12 -17.47 15.50
C ARG A 662 20.98 -18.47 16.64
N ARG A 663 19.78 -18.80 17.06
CA ARG A 663 19.55 -19.81 18.11
C ARG A 663 20.03 -21.19 17.70
N LEU A 664 19.78 -21.60 16.46
CA LEU A 664 20.27 -22.85 15.89
C LEU A 664 21.81 -22.88 15.79
N GLU A 665 22.44 -21.75 15.50
CA GLU A 665 23.89 -21.62 15.48
C GLU A 665 24.49 -21.83 16.88
N ARG A 666 23.92 -21.17 17.91
CA ARG A 666 24.28 -21.39 19.32
C ARG A 666 24.09 -22.86 19.74
N ALA A 667 23.05 -23.51 19.26
CA ALA A 667 22.79 -24.93 19.46
C ALA A 667 23.68 -25.84 18.58
N ARG A 668 24.64 -25.29 17.86
CA ARG A 668 25.59 -26.01 16.99
C ARG A 668 24.89 -26.80 15.86
N ALA A 669 23.69 -26.41 15.44
CA ALA A 669 22.99 -27.03 14.32
C ALA A 669 23.61 -26.69 12.93
N ARG A 670 24.56 -25.75 12.88
CA ARG A 670 25.27 -25.30 11.67
C ARG A 670 24.32 -24.90 10.54
N PRO A 671 23.43 -23.92 10.78
CA PRO A 671 22.52 -23.44 9.74
C PRO A 671 23.30 -22.80 8.60
N LEU A 672 22.84 -23.01 7.37
CA LEU A 672 23.41 -22.43 6.14
C LEU A 672 22.58 -21.27 5.61
N GLY A 673 21.30 -21.22 5.92
CA GLY A 673 20.40 -20.17 5.48
C GLY A 673 18.96 -20.44 5.85
N PHE A 674 18.09 -19.50 5.48
CA PHE A 674 16.66 -19.65 5.63
C PHE A 674 15.91 -19.02 4.46
N MET A 675 14.66 -19.44 4.24
CA MET A 675 13.72 -18.88 3.28
C MET A 675 12.37 -18.64 3.97
N ALA A 676 11.75 -17.52 3.68
CA ALA A 676 10.45 -17.15 4.23
C ALA A 676 9.44 -16.84 3.13
N SER A 677 8.24 -17.41 3.24
CA SER A 677 7.05 -17.09 2.45
C SER A 677 5.97 -16.47 3.33
N ASP A 678 4.78 -16.18 2.79
CA ASP A 678 3.65 -15.72 3.59
C ASP A 678 3.08 -16.83 4.50
N TYR A 679 3.37 -18.10 4.19
CA TYR A 679 2.75 -19.27 4.82
C TYR A 679 3.72 -20.08 5.67
N ALA A 680 4.98 -20.15 5.27
CA ALA A 680 5.98 -21.01 5.87
C ALA A 680 7.37 -20.35 5.95
N LEU A 681 8.18 -20.90 6.85
CA LEU A 681 9.59 -20.60 7.03
C LEU A 681 10.39 -21.89 6.92
N ALA A 682 11.43 -21.94 6.09
CA ALA A 682 12.38 -23.04 6.00
C ALA A 682 13.76 -22.58 6.46
N VAL A 683 14.43 -23.38 7.29
CA VAL A 683 15.85 -23.24 7.66
C VAL A 683 16.56 -24.52 7.27
N TRP A 684 17.74 -24.43 6.68
CA TRP A 684 18.53 -25.61 6.34
C TRP A 684 19.94 -25.54 6.91
N GLY A 685 20.50 -26.68 7.23
CA GLY A 685 21.79 -26.80 7.87
C GLY A 685 22.50 -28.12 7.60
N LEU A 686 23.69 -28.29 8.20
CA LEU A 686 24.57 -29.46 8.02
C LEU A 686 24.36 -30.55 9.08
N ARG A 687 23.55 -30.30 10.12
CA ARG A 687 23.25 -31.26 11.17
C ARG A 687 21.78 -31.62 11.19
N ASP A 688 21.49 -32.84 11.60
CA ASP A 688 20.14 -33.32 11.80
C ASP A 688 19.47 -32.58 12.96
N MET A 689 18.68 -31.57 12.61
CA MET A 689 17.92 -30.76 13.57
C MET A 689 16.82 -31.56 14.26
N GLY A 690 16.22 -32.54 13.56
CA GLY A 690 15.23 -33.45 14.14
C GLY A 690 15.82 -34.27 15.30
N ALA A 691 17.01 -34.83 15.11
CA ALA A 691 17.70 -35.55 16.16
C ALA A 691 18.10 -34.66 17.34
N LEU A 692 18.49 -33.40 17.10
CA LEU A 692 18.78 -32.41 18.16
C LEU A 692 17.53 -32.10 18.99
N PHE A 693 16.37 -31.94 18.35
CA PHE A 693 15.12 -31.65 19.05
C PHE A 693 14.60 -32.83 19.87
N GLU A 694 14.75 -34.06 19.37
CA GLU A 694 14.43 -35.27 20.11
C GLU A 694 15.35 -35.45 21.35
N ALA A 695 16.61 -35.03 21.25
CA ALA A 695 17.54 -34.99 22.36
C ALA A 695 17.29 -33.80 23.31
N GLY A 696 16.36 -32.88 23.01
CA GLY A 696 16.07 -31.68 23.80
C GLY A 696 17.18 -30.63 23.80
N GLN A 697 18.05 -30.61 22.78
CA GLN A 697 19.21 -29.70 22.69
C GLN A 697 19.28 -28.95 21.34
N PRO A 698 18.56 -27.84 21.17
CA PRO A 698 17.61 -27.19 22.06
C PRO A 698 16.23 -27.86 22.07
N SER A 699 15.45 -27.62 23.11
CA SER A 699 14.02 -27.92 23.05
C SER A 699 13.32 -26.96 22.08
N LEU A 700 12.27 -27.42 21.39
CA LEU A 700 11.48 -26.55 20.51
C LEU A 700 10.84 -25.40 21.25
N ALA A 701 10.42 -25.60 22.51
CA ALA A 701 9.87 -24.53 23.34
C ALA A 701 10.91 -23.42 23.56
N ALA A 702 12.15 -23.74 23.86
CA ALA A 702 13.23 -22.76 24.01
C ALA A 702 13.61 -22.10 22.67
N LEU A 703 13.50 -22.84 21.56
CA LEU A 703 13.84 -22.31 20.24
C LEU A 703 12.85 -21.21 19.79
N PHE A 704 11.57 -21.36 20.12
CA PHE A 704 10.48 -20.44 19.77
C PHE A 704 9.96 -19.62 20.97
N ASP A 705 10.79 -19.42 22.01
CA ASP A 705 10.41 -18.63 23.17
C ASP A 705 10.35 -17.12 22.83
N GLU A 706 9.42 -16.41 23.47
CA GLU A 706 9.20 -14.97 23.31
C GLU A 706 10.44 -14.12 23.67
N ASP A 707 11.35 -14.65 24.50
CA ASP A 707 12.60 -13.98 24.87
C ASP A 707 13.52 -13.68 23.70
N MET A 708 13.31 -14.35 22.53
CA MET A 708 14.00 -13.99 21.28
C MET A 708 13.76 -12.55 20.84
N LEU A 709 12.67 -11.93 21.26
CA LEU A 709 12.35 -10.52 20.96
C LEU A 709 13.10 -9.52 21.84
N GLY A 710 13.81 -9.99 22.86
CA GLY A 710 14.72 -9.19 23.69
C GLY A 710 16.16 -9.19 23.12
N ASP A 711 17.06 -9.82 23.86
CA ASP A 711 18.50 -9.80 23.60
C ASP A 711 18.89 -10.31 22.20
N ASP A 712 18.21 -11.35 21.69
CA ASP A 712 18.49 -11.89 20.36
C ASP A 712 18.18 -10.90 19.26
N LEU A 713 17.04 -10.22 19.36
CA LEU A 713 16.62 -9.20 18.40
C LEU A 713 17.53 -7.97 18.50
N GLU A 714 17.85 -7.49 19.69
CA GLU A 714 18.75 -6.35 19.88
C GLU A 714 20.14 -6.63 19.33
N ALA A 715 20.70 -7.79 19.65
CA ALA A 715 22.00 -8.20 19.15
C ALA A 715 22.01 -8.35 17.61
N TRP A 716 20.91 -8.84 17.03
CA TRP A 716 20.79 -8.93 15.57
C TRP A 716 20.64 -7.55 14.92
N LEU A 717 19.82 -6.67 15.49
CA LEU A 717 19.63 -5.31 14.98
C LEU A 717 20.96 -4.52 15.03
N ALA A 718 21.79 -4.80 16.03
CA ALA A 718 23.10 -4.19 16.15
C ALA A 718 24.03 -4.50 14.96
N ASP A 719 23.95 -5.70 14.39
CA ASP A 719 24.80 -6.16 13.29
C ASP A 719 24.17 -5.97 11.90
N SER A 720 22.87 -5.59 11.84
CA SER A 720 22.09 -5.62 10.60
C SER A 720 22.16 -4.32 9.79
N TYR A 721 22.40 -4.46 8.47
CA TYR A 721 22.28 -3.37 7.51
C TYR A 721 20.82 -2.95 7.21
N LEU A 722 19.82 -3.72 7.65
CA LEU A 722 18.41 -3.44 7.39
C LEU A 722 17.95 -2.12 8.00
N LEU A 723 18.44 -1.79 9.20
CA LEU A 723 18.13 -0.52 9.85
C LEU A 723 18.71 0.70 9.10
N LYS A 724 19.82 0.59 8.38
CA LYS A 724 20.38 1.69 7.58
C LYS A 724 19.39 2.18 6.52
N ARG A 725 18.65 1.26 5.89
CA ARG A 725 17.61 1.63 4.91
C ARG A 725 16.45 2.38 5.56
N THR A 726 15.96 1.91 6.69
CA THR A 726 14.88 2.57 7.44
C THR A 726 15.36 3.92 7.98
N PHE A 727 16.56 3.98 8.54
CA PHE A 727 17.19 5.22 9.00
C PHE A 727 17.29 6.26 7.87
N ARG A 728 17.68 5.85 6.67
CA ARG A 728 17.74 6.74 5.50
C ARG A 728 16.40 7.41 5.24
N ASN A 729 15.29 6.63 5.32
CA ASN A 729 13.94 7.18 5.15
C ASN A 729 13.61 8.19 6.25
N CYS A 730 13.86 7.86 7.52
CA CYS A 730 13.63 8.78 8.64
C CYS A 730 14.50 10.05 8.52
N ALA A 731 15.76 9.91 8.12
CA ALA A 731 16.68 11.04 7.93
C ALA A 731 16.26 11.99 6.78
N ILE A 732 15.66 11.45 5.72
CA ILE A 732 15.10 12.25 4.63
C ILE A 732 13.80 12.93 5.09
N ILE A 733 12.89 12.20 5.74
CA ILE A 733 11.61 12.77 6.21
C ILE A 733 11.84 13.88 7.21
N SER A 734 12.71 13.67 8.22
CA SER A 734 13.05 14.71 9.22
C SER A 734 13.80 15.91 8.63
N GLY A 735 14.27 15.79 7.39
CA GLY A 735 15.08 16.79 6.71
C GLY A 735 16.55 16.81 7.13
N LEU A 736 17.05 15.83 7.89
CA LEU A 736 18.48 15.73 8.20
C LEU A 736 19.31 15.54 6.92
N ILE A 737 18.78 14.75 5.96
CA ILE A 737 19.36 14.55 4.65
C ILE A 737 18.45 15.15 3.59
N GLU A 738 18.98 16.10 2.84
CA GLU A 738 18.28 16.75 1.76
C GLU A 738 18.59 16.05 0.43
N ARG A 739 17.52 15.64 -0.27
CA ARG A 739 17.64 15.04 -1.62
C ARG A 739 17.72 16.11 -2.71
N ARG A 740 16.96 17.21 -2.54
CA ARG A 740 16.81 18.26 -3.54
C ARG A 740 17.43 19.57 -3.07
N HIS A 741 18.26 20.13 -3.93
CA HIS A 741 18.79 21.48 -3.81
C HIS A 741 18.30 22.33 -4.98
N PRO A 742 18.37 23.67 -4.91
CA PRO A 742 18.03 24.51 -6.06
C PRO A 742 18.86 24.12 -7.30
N GLY A 743 18.17 23.60 -8.34
CA GLY A 743 18.80 23.17 -9.59
C GLY A 743 19.52 21.82 -9.58
N GLN A 744 19.54 21.09 -8.45
CA GLN A 744 20.23 19.80 -8.33
C GLN A 744 19.42 18.80 -7.50
N GLU A 745 19.47 17.53 -7.88
CA GLU A 745 18.99 16.40 -7.09
C GLU A 745 20.14 15.43 -6.85
N LYS A 746 20.35 15.02 -5.60
CA LYS A 746 21.36 14.03 -5.24
C LYS A 746 21.00 12.66 -5.81
N THR A 747 21.98 11.92 -6.30
CA THR A 747 21.82 10.54 -6.74
C THR A 747 21.49 9.63 -5.53
N GLY A 748 20.88 8.48 -5.79
CA GLY A 748 20.61 7.48 -4.75
C GLY A 748 21.88 7.09 -3.98
N ARG A 749 23.00 6.89 -4.69
CA ARG A 749 24.30 6.55 -4.10
C ARG A 749 24.83 7.63 -3.15
N GLN A 750 24.73 8.91 -3.52
CA GLN A 750 25.16 10.01 -2.64
C GLN A 750 24.33 10.07 -1.35
N VAL A 751 23.03 9.86 -1.46
CA VAL A 751 22.12 9.81 -0.29
C VAL A 751 22.46 8.62 0.58
N THR A 752 22.71 7.44 0.00
CA THR A 752 23.07 6.22 0.72
C THR A 752 24.35 6.38 1.52
N VAL A 753 25.45 6.82 0.87
CA VAL A 753 26.75 7.01 1.55
C VAL A 753 26.62 8.02 2.71
N SER A 754 25.91 9.13 2.49
CA SER A 754 25.72 10.14 3.54
C SER A 754 24.89 9.60 4.71
N SER A 755 23.81 8.82 4.43
CA SER A 755 22.96 8.26 5.48
C SER A 755 23.67 7.20 6.30
N ASP A 756 24.42 6.33 5.65
CA ASP A 756 25.09 5.22 6.30
C ASP A 756 26.21 5.72 7.24
N LEU A 757 26.95 6.73 6.80
CA LEU A 757 27.95 7.39 7.64
C LEU A 757 27.32 8.03 8.89
N ILE A 758 26.23 8.79 8.72
CA ILE A 758 25.52 9.42 9.84
C ILE A 758 24.96 8.35 10.77
N TYR A 759 24.36 7.29 10.25
CA TYR A 759 23.85 6.18 11.05
C TYR A 759 24.94 5.57 11.96
N ASP A 760 26.11 5.26 11.37
CA ASP A 760 27.21 4.65 12.11
C ASP A 760 27.76 5.60 13.21
N VAL A 761 27.87 6.91 12.93
CA VAL A 761 28.27 7.93 13.91
C VAL A 761 27.26 8.04 15.05
N LEU A 762 25.97 8.16 14.75
CA LEU A 762 24.92 8.27 15.77
C LEU A 762 24.85 7.01 16.63
N ARG A 763 24.94 5.84 16.03
CA ARG A 763 24.94 4.56 16.75
C ARG A 763 26.11 4.44 17.71
N ALA A 764 27.29 4.90 17.32
CA ALA A 764 28.50 4.82 18.14
C ALA A 764 28.52 5.85 19.28
N HIS A 765 28.00 7.05 19.07
CA HIS A 765 28.20 8.19 19.97
C HIS A 765 26.90 8.71 20.61
N GLU A 766 25.73 8.34 20.09
CA GLU A 766 24.42 8.78 20.57
C GLU A 766 23.34 7.70 20.32
N PRO A 767 23.43 6.52 20.99
CA PRO A 767 22.54 5.38 20.70
C PRO A 767 21.04 5.69 20.94
N ASP A 768 20.75 6.68 21.80
CA ASP A 768 19.40 7.14 22.10
C ASP A 768 18.92 8.29 21.21
N HIS A 769 19.62 8.57 20.11
CA HIS A 769 19.26 9.65 19.19
C HIS A 769 17.83 9.47 18.65
N ILE A 770 17.06 10.57 18.55
CA ILE A 770 15.66 10.59 18.13
C ILE A 770 15.43 9.84 16.80
N LEU A 771 16.30 10.01 15.82
CA LEU A 771 16.17 9.29 14.55
C LEU A 771 16.44 7.80 14.64
N LEU A 772 17.30 7.37 15.57
CA LEU A 772 17.48 5.94 15.81
C LEU A 772 16.25 5.35 16.48
N GLN A 773 15.59 6.08 17.39
CA GLN A 773 14.30 5.68 17.98
C GLN A 773 13.21 5.61 16.90
N ALA A 774 13.06 6.63 16.07
CA ALA A 774 12.13 6.62 14.94
C ALA A 774 12.39 5.46 13.97
N THR A 775 13.67 5.16 13.72
CA THR A 775 14.10 4.04 12.87
C THR A 775 13.68 2.68 13.45
N ARG A 776 13.91 2.48 14.75
CA ARG A 776 13.51 1.24 15.44
C ARG A 776 11.99 1.07 15.44
N ALA A 777 11.23 2.14 15.74
CA ALA A 777 9.77 2.13 15.70
C ALA A 777 9.21 1.80 14.32
N ASP A 778 9.77 2.40 13.27
CA ASP A 778 9.39 2.11 11.88
C ASP A 778 9.73 0.69 11.46
N ALA A 779 10.93 0.22 11.81
CA ALA A 779 11.35 -1.14 11.51
C ALA A 779 10.46 -2.16 12.22
N ALA A 780 10.15 -1.92 13.50
CA ALA A 780 9.30 -2.81 14.30
C ALA A 780 7.91 -3.03 13.71
N THR A 781 7.30 -1.98 13.14
CA THR A 781 5.95 -2.04 12.59
C THR A 781 5.90 -2.36 11.09
N GLY A 782 6.95 -2.06 10.35
CA GLY A 782 6.99 -2.18 8.90
C GLY A 782 7.84 -3.35 8.42
N LEU A 783 9.17 -3.26 8.61
CA LEU A 783 10.11 -4.20 8.01
C LEU A 783 10.20 -5.52 8.78
N LEU A 784 10.08 -5.47 10.10
CA LEU A 784 10.30 -6.61 10.99
C LEU A 784 9.01 -7.27 11.47
N ASP A 785 7.91 -6.54 11.43
CA ASP A 785 6.59 -6.96 11.93
C ASP A 785 6.66 -7.65 13.32
N ILE A 786 7.40 -7.01 14.24
CA ILE A 786 7.73 -7.56 15.56
C ILE A 786 6.47 -7.83 16.38
N ARG A 787 5.48 -6.94 16.30
CA ARG A 787 4.23 -7.10 17.03
C ARG A 787 3.54 -8.40 16.63
N ARG A 788 3.40 -8.65 15.34
CA ARG A 788 2.76 -9.85 14.81
C ARG A 788 3.54 -11.11 15.15
N LEU A 789 4.88 -11.02 15.11
CA LEU A 789 5.75 -12.09 15.56
C LEU A 789 5.53 -12.40 17.04
N GLY A 790 5.44 -11.38 17.90
CA GLY A 790 5.17 -11.54 19.34
C GLY A 790 3.81 -12.18 19.60
N GLU A 791 2.75 -11.71 18.93
CA GLU A 791 1.41 -12.29 18.99
C GLU A 791 1.42 -13.77 18.56
N MET A 792 2.20 -14.11 17.53
CA MET A 792 2.38 -15.49 17.08
C MET A 792 3.10 -16.35 18.11
N LEU A 793 4.23 -15.89 18.66
CA LEU A 793 4.99 -16.62 19.67
C LEU A 793 4.14 -16.88 20.93
N PHE A 794 3.38 -15.90 21.37
CA PHE A 794 2.42 -16.06 22.48
C PHE A 794 1.36 -17.11 22.16
N ARG A 795 0.77 -17.07 20.96
CA ARG A 795 -0.26 -18.02 20.51
C ARG A 795 0.23 -19.48 20.53
N ILE A 796 1.45 -19.71 20.05
CA ILE A 796 1.99 -21.07 19.89
C ILE A 796 2.62 -21.64 21.16
N LYS A 797 2.72 -20.87 22.25
CA LYS A 797 3.34 -21.30 23.51
C LYS A 797 2.69 -22.57 24.03
N GLY A 798 3.48 -23.64 24.17
CA GLY A 798 2.99 -24.96 24.56
C GLY A 798 2.18 -25.72 23.50
N ARG A 799 2.14 -25.21 22.24
CA ARG A 799 1.36 -25.79 21.13
C ARG A 799 2.22 -26.02 19.88
N ILE A 800 3.50 -26.29 20.07
CA ILE A 800 4.43 -26.61 18.98
C ILE A 800 4.43 -28.12 18.77
N VAL A 801 4.16 -28.54 17.54
CA VAL A 801 4.12 -29.96 17.19
C VAL A 801 5.25 -30.24 16.21
N HIS A 802 6.13 -31.18 16.58
CA HIS A 802 7.25 -31.62 15.73
C HIS A 802 6.88 -32.92 15.00
N GLN A 803 7.16 -32.93 13.69
CA GLN A 803 7.11 -34.11 12.87
C GLN A 803 8.49 -34.36 12.22
N ARG A 804 9.12 -35.46 12.60
CA ARG A 804 10.34 -35.91 11.94
C ARG A 804 9.98 -36.81 10.78
N LEU A 805 10.29 -36.35 9.57
CA LEU A 805 9.96 -37.03 8.33
C LEU A 805 11.22 -37.61 7.68
N THR A 806 11.03 -38.60 6.82
CA THR A 806 12.10 -39.18 6.02
C THR A 806 12.26 -38.50 4.67
N ARG A 807 11.24 -37.78 4.22
CA ARG A 807 11.17 -37.07 2.95
C ARG A 807 10.34 -35.80 3.09
N ILE A 808 10.33 -34.96 2.06
CA ILE A 808 9.55 -33.71 2.00
C ILE A 808 8.04 -33.99 2.10
N SER A 809 7.31 -33.13 2.80
CA SER A 809 5.86 -33.15 2.87
C SER A 809 5.21 -32.27 1.77
N PRO A 810 3.96 -32.51 1.40
CA PRO A 810 3.23 -31.69 0.42
C PRO A 810 3.16 -30.19 0.76
N LEU A 811 2.98 -29.82 2.04
CA LEU A 811 3.00 -28.41 2.46
C LEU A 811 4.39 -27.79 2.38
N SER A 812 5.46 -28.58 2.49
CA SER A 812 6.84 -28.10 2.41
C SER A 812 7.30 -27.84 0.97
N VAL A 813 6.71 -28.50 -0.05
CA VAL A 813 7.13 -28.37 -1.46
C VAL A 813 7.17 -26.91 -1.93
N PRO A 814 6.16 -26.05 -1.69
CA PRO A 814 6.17 -24.67 -2.19
C PRO A 814 7.35 -23.83 -1.69
N ILE A 815 7.70 -23.96 -0.42
CA ILE A 815 8.82 -23.19 0.12
C ILE A 815 10.18 -23.80 -0.27
N MET A 816 10.26 -25.12 -0.34
CA MET A 816 11.47 -25.82 -0.77
C MET A 816 11.84 -25.51 -2.22
N ALA A 817 10.85 -25.43 -3.11
CA ALA A 817 11.07 -25.03 -4.49
C ALA A 817 11.60 -23.58 -4.64
N SER A 818 11.47 -22.75 -3.62
CA SER A 818 12.05 -21.39 -3.58
C SER A 818 13.51 -21.36 -3.11
N ILE A 819 14.04 -22.46 -2.52
CA ILE A 819 15.41 -22.52 -1.99
C ILE A 819 16.40 -22.81 -3.14
N GLY A 820 17.52 -22.09 -3.14
CA GLY A 820 18.66 -22.37 -4.03
C GLY A 820 18.60 -21.71 -5.38
N LYS A 821 17.68 -20.77 -5.59
CA LYS A 821 17.61 -20.01 -6.83
C LYS A 821 18.09 -18.59 -6.59
N GLU A 822 19.24 -18.25 -7.17
CA GLU A 822 19.55 -16.86 -7.48
C GLU A 822 18.40 -16.30 -8.33
N PRO A 823 18.02 -15.03 -8.15
CA PRO A 823 16.94 -14.44 -8.92
C PRO A 823 17.34 -14.29 -10.39
N VAL A 824 17.18 -15.37 -11.16
CA VAL A 824 17.17 -15.28 -12.62
C VAL A 824 15.79 -14.76 -13.01
N PHE A 825 15.72 -13.49 -13.38
CA PHE A 825 14.46 -12.82 -13.74
C PHE A 825 14.17 -13.09 -15.23
N GLY A 826 13.06 -13.76 -15.54
CA GLY A 826 12.60 -14.04 -16.90
C GLY A 826 11.74 -15.28 -17.03
N GLU A 827 11.34 -15.64 -18.25
CA GLU A 827 10.58 -16.87 -18.56
C GLU A 827 11.28 -18.11 -18.02
N ALA A 828 12.60 -18.16 -18.15
CA ALA A 828 13.42 -19.26 -17.65
C ALA A 828 13.29 -19.51 -16.13
N GLN A 829 12.91 -18.49 -15.35
CA GLN A 829 12.71 -18.68 -13.90
C GLN A 829 11.49 -19.55 -13.59
N GLU A 830 10.39 -19.37 -14.32
CA GLU A 830 9.18 -20.16 -14.09
C GLU A 830 9.33 -21.58 -14.62
N ASP A 831 10.00 -21.77 -15.75
CA ASP A 831 10.29 -23.10 -16.29
C ASP A 831 11.23 -23.87 -15.35
N ILE A 832 12.28 -23.23 -14.84
CA ILE A 832 13.16 -23.80 -13.82
C ILE A 832 12.41 -24.08 -12.50
N LEU A 833 11.44 -23.20 -12.14
CA LEU A 833 10.58 -23.40 -10.97
C LEU A 833 9.63 -24.58 -11.18
N ALA A 834 9.09 -24.72 -12.38
CA ALA A 834 8.22 -25.83 -12.74
C ALA A 834 8.97 -27.16 -12.69
N ASP A 835 10.16 -27.25 -13.30
CA ASP A 835 10.98 -28.45 -13.29
C ASP A 835 11.44 -28.84 -11.88
N ALA A 836 11.97 -27.88 -11.11
CA ALA A 836 12.37 -28.16 -9.73
C ALA A 836 11.18 -28.46 -8.80
N SER A 837 9.98 -27.95 -9.13
CA SER A 837 8.75 -28.33 -8.42
C SER A 837 8.31 -29.73 -8.79
N ALA A 838 8.49 -30.18 -10.04
CA ALA A 838 8.11 -31.49 -10.47
C ALA A 838 8.86 -32.59 -9.68
N ASP A 839 10.17 -32.47 -9.53
CA ASP A 839 10.98 -33.40 -8.74
C ASP A 839 10.56 -33.46 -7.26
N LEU A 840 10.28 -32.26 -6.68
CA LEU A 840 9.84 -32.15 -5.28
C LEU A 840 8.43 -32.70 -5.08
N VAL A 841 7.55 -32.53 -6.06
CA VAL A 841 6.18 -33.06 -6.05
C VAL A 841 6.23 -34.60 -6.15
N ALA A 842 7.01 -35.15 -7.07
CA ALA A 842 7.18 -36.60 -7.21
C ALA A 842 7.73 -37.22 -5.92
N GLU A 843 8.74 -36.61 -5.30
CA GLU A 843 9.28 -37.01 -4.00
C GLU A 843 8.21 -36.98 -2.90
N ALA A 844 7.40 -35.91 -2.83
CA ALA A 844 6.33 -35.79 -1.84
C ALA A 844 5.18 -36.78 -2.06
N MET A 845 4.91 -37.14 -3.31
CA MET A 845 3.91 -38.16 -3.66
C MET A 845 4.40 -39.59 -3.44
N GLY A 846 5.72 -39.79 -3.30
CA GLY A 846 6.33 -41.09 -3.11
C GLY A 846 6.50 -41.87 -4.39
N GLU A 847 6.55 -41.19 -5.54
CA GLU A 847 6.78 -41.75 -6.84
C GLU A 847 8.30 -41.98 -7.08
N THR A 848 8.66 -42.99 -7.78
CA THR A 848 10.06 -43.24 -8.17
C THR A 848 10.44 -42.35 -9.36
N GLU A 849 11.73 -42.06 -9.58
CA GLU A 849 12.19 -41.18 -10.69
C GLU A 849 11.64 -41.59 -12.07
N ASP A 850 11.34 -42.89 -12.29
CA ASP A 850 10.75 -43.39 -13.52
C ASP A 850 9.26 -43.06 -13.69
N ASP A 851 8.49 -42.87 -12.60
CA ASP A 851 7.07 -42.54 -12.63
C ASP A 851 6.85 -41.02 -12.84
N ALA A 852 7.76 -40.16 -12.37
CA ALA A 852 7.71 -38.71 -12.50
C ALA A 852 7.78 -38.25 -13.97
N ALA A 853 8.51 -38.93 -14.82
CA ALA A 853 8.62 -38.60 -16.25
C ALA A 853 7.31 -38.81 -17.03
N GLY A 854 6.36 -39.61 -16.50
CA GLY A 854 5.07 -39.91 -17.11
C GLY A 854 3.95 -38.88 -16.84
N LEU A 855 4.04 -38.16 -15.74
CA LEU A 855 2.97 -37.23 -15.25
C LEU A 855 2.92 -35.86 -15.96
N PHE A 856 3.98 -35.49 -16.66
CA PHE A 856 4.12 -34.17 -17.29
C PHE A 856 4.27 -34.21 -18.82
N THR A 857 3.97 -35.33 -19.48
CA THR A 857 3.90 -35.37 -20.97
C THR A 857 2.60 -34.74 -21.45
N GLU A 858 2.74 -33.64 -22.22
CA GLU A 858 1.63 -33.06 -23.00
C GLU A 858 0.86 -34.14 -23.76
N PRO A 859 -0.47 -34.14 -23.79
CA PRO A 859 -1.24 -35.03 -24.62
C PRO A 859 -1.10 -34.59 -26.09
N GLY A 860 -0.08 -35.09 -26.81
CA GLY A 860 0.01 -34.72 -28.23
C GLY A 860 1.22 -35.19 -29.04
N LYS A 861 2.25 -35.79 -28.48
CA LYS A 861 3.36 -36.35 -29.29
C LYS A 861 3.44 -37.84 -29.22
N ARG A 862 2.70 -38.55 -30.09
CA ARG A 862 2.95 -39.97 -30.41
C ARG A 862 4.35 -40.08 -30.99
N ARG A 863 5.24 -40.73 -30.28
CA ARG A 863 6.53 -41.22 -30.81
C ARG A 863 6.26 -42.19 -31.97
N ALA A 864 6.61 -41.81 -33.18
CA ALA A 864 6.71 -42.75 -34.32
C ALA A 864 7.82 -43.77 -34.02
N GLY A 865 7.41 -45.00 -33.78
CA GLY A 865 8.32 -46.11 -33.57
C GLY A 865 9.18 -46.33 -34.81
N LYS A 866 10.48 -46.20 -34.69
CA LYS A 866 11.43 -46.70 -35.66
C LYS A 866 11.50 -48.23 -35.53
N GLN A 867 10.81 -48.94 -36.42
CA GLN A 867 11.11 -50.36 -36.71
C GLN A 867 12.55 -50.48 -37.25
N ARG A 868 13.40 -51.13 -36.51
CA ARG A 868 14.67 -51.68 -37.06
C ARG A 868 14.34 -52.93 -37.85
N THR A 869 14.35 -52.84 -39.17
CA THR A 869 14.48 -54.03 -40.04
C THR A 869 15.93 -54.43 -40.02
N SER A 870 16.20 -55.68 -39.54
CA SER A 870 17.39 -56.46 -39.78
C SER A 870 17.34 -56.95 -41.19
N HIS A 871 18.31 -56.63 -42.05
CA HIS A 871 18.72 -57.52 -43.15
C HIS A 871 20.16 -57.24 -43.51
N GLY A 872 20.93 -58.36 -43.59
CA GLY A 872 22.15 -58.57 -44.28
C GLY A 872 23.45 -58.20 -43.59
#